data_3e2565e1a3bfd21c15218c841bcea57a
#
_entry.id   3e2565e1a3bfd21c15218c841bcea57a
#
_cell.length_a   1.000
_cell.length_b   1.000
_cell.length_c   1.000
_cell.angle_alpha   90.00
_cell.angle_beta   90.00
_cell.angle_gamma   90.00
#
_symmetry.space_group_name_H-M   'P 1'
#
loop_
_entity.id
_entity.type
_entity.pdbx_description
1 polymer ?
#
loop_
_entity_poly.entity_id
_entity_poly.type
_entity_poly.pdbx_seq_one_letter_code
_entity_poly.pdbx_strand_id
1 'polypeptide(L)'
;MRFSIISEIPGRTRLQLAGPVPESDLDALLKLSGDIDGVHKVRVYGRIGQMALEYDEPRRASVLDALGALDAQAIADAKSGYVMQLEPRKHKLVMDLATLVGAHYARRWFLPTPLRVIFVVAGYMAFLRAALHELAQPRLTVPVLDASAIGISFVKRDVDTAGQTMFLLNVGELLEDYTRAMSENELINSLLDVPDKAQKVVGDTEVSVAATELEPGDLVAVRTGMSICIDGVVEQGSAMVNQATLTGEPLAVERSAGDDVFAGTVVEDGSILVRVRANTVQTKLRSIVSLVQTADSLKSEGQSHMEDLANKIVPWNFLLAGLVALTTRSLIKTSAALMVDYSCALKLTGSVAVMTAMSDAAKMGVMVKGAKYFESIAKADTIVFDKTGTLTEAQPRLACVLTTDGWSEDEILRLSACLEEHFPHPVARAVVNAARERGLEHRERHAAVEYIVAHGIASSIEGRRAIIGSAHFVFEDEGAQLESDIKERIESQMQGLSPLYMAVDGKVVGVLGIEDPLKPGVREAIADLHALGVKHVVMLTGDSERTAERIAREAGVDEFKAELLPEDKYAYVERIKSEGRHVAMVGDGVNDSPALGLADVGLAMGGGSDIAKEVADIILTDTDLAAIVRLRRMSQGLIDRLTSSYSRVMLTNSALLALGITGMITPQTSSLLHNGSTIAYSLSNAKAYLR
;
A
#
# COMPACT_ATOMS: atom_id res chain seq x y z
N MET A 1 -7.05 30.30 15.25
CA MET A 1 -6.91 29.01 15.94
C MET A 1 -5.93 29.14 17.10
N ARG A 2 -6.12 28.44 18.26
CA ARG A 2 -5.18 28.48 19.40
C ARG A 2 -4.25 27.27 19.34
N PHE A 3 -2.94 27.50 19.49
CA PHE A 3 -1.93 26.45 19.50
C PHE A 3 -0.75 26.81 20.39
N SER A 4 0.06 25.82 20.77
CA SER A 4 1.37 25.96 21.42
C SER A 4 2.43 25.21 20.62
N ILE A 5 3.68 25.69 20.67
CA ILE A 5 4.79 25.05 19.97
C ILE A 5 5.33 23.90 20.83
N ILE A 6 5.36 22.68 20.30
CA ILE A 6 5.92 21.49 20.96
C ILE A 6 7.42 21.40 20.68
N SER A 7 7.80 21.51 19.40
CA SER A 7 9.19 21.46 18.96
C SER A 7 9.38 22.31 17.73
N GLU A 8 10.59 22.88 17.59
CA GLU A 8 10.92 23.74 16.47
C GLU A 8 12.37 23.54 16.06
N ILE A 9 12.58 23.42 14.78
CA ILE A 9 13.88 23.47 14.11
C ILE A 9 13.77 24.44 12.92
N PRO A 10 14.88 25.01 12.41
CA PRO A 10 14.81 25.91 11.27
C PRO A 10 14.00 25.34 10.09
N GLY A 11 12.98 26.11 9.66
CA GLY A 11 12.08 25.71 8.56
C GLY A 11 11.02 24.66 8.90
N ARG A 12 10.95 24.17 10.15
CA ARG A 12 9.93 23.20 10.57
C ARG A 12 9.48 23.40 12.00
N THR A 13 8.16 23.48 12.22
CA THR A 13 7.56 23.63 13.58
C THR A 13 6.48 22.57 13.79
N ARG A 14 6.48 21.98 14.98
CA ARG A 14 5.41 21.10 15.46
C ARG A 14 4.59 21.82 16.52
N LEU A 15 3.28 21.85 16.33
CA LEU A 15 2.33 22.60 17.15
C LEU A 15 1.37 21.63 17.86
N GLN A 16 1.01 21.96 19.12
CA GLN A 16 -0.12 21.38 19.83
C GLN A 16 -1.31 22.30 19.68
N LEU A 17 -2.38 21.83 19.12
CA LEU A 17 -3.66 22.53 19.01
C LEU A 17 -4.41 22.48 20.34
N ALA A 18 -5.40 23.34 20.52
CA ALA A 18 -6.16 23.45 21.77
C ALA A 18 -6.98 22.20 22.16
N GLY A 19 -7.06 21.22 21.25
CA GLY A 19 -7.72 19.94 21.44
C GLY A 19 -7.65 19.10 20.18
N PRO A 20 -8.17 17.84 20.20
CA PRO A 20 -8.32 17.03 19.01
C PRO A 20 -9.11 17.78 17.95
N VAL A 21 -8.65 17.72 16.70
CA VAL A 21 -9.37 18.31 15.58
C VAL A 21 -10.42 17.30 15.12
N PRO A 22 -11.71 17.68 15.10
CA PRO A 22 -12.76 16.82 14.58
C PRO A 22 -12.38 16.36 13.17
N GLU A 23 -12.63 15.10 12.89
CA GLU A 23 -12.31 14.50 11.57
C GLU A 23 -12.90 15.28 10.40
N SER A 24 -14.10 15.80 10.61
CA SER A 24 -14.76 16.64 9.64
C SER A 24 -14.05 17.96 9.31
N ASP A 25 -13.06 18.37 10.09
CA ASP A 25 -12.38 19.66 9.97
C ASP A 25 -10.93 19.51 9.48
N LEU A 26 -10.41 18.27 9.44
CA LEU A 26 -9.02 17.97 9.10
C LEU A 26 -8.63 18.43 7.69
N ASP A 27 -9.42 18.06 6.70
CA ASP A 27 -9.13 18.37 5.30
C ASP A 27 -9.23 19.86 5.02
N ALA A 28 -10.24 20.51 5.63
CA ALA A 28 -10.37 21.95 5.57
C ALA A 28 -9.16 22.65 6.21
N LEU A 29 -8.71 22.12 7.35
CA LEU A 29 -7.55 22.65 8.06
C LEU A 29 -6.23 22.40 7.31
N LEU A 30 -6.04 21.20 6.72
CA LEU A 30 -4.89 20.88 5.87
C LEU A 30 -4.81 21.83 4.68
N LYS A 31 -5.93 22.05 4.00
CA LYS A 31 -5.99 22.95 2.85
C LYS A 31 -5.70 24.39 3.26
N LEU A 32 -6.44 24.91 4.23
CA LEU A 32 -6.26 26.31 4.68
C LEU A 32 -4.85 26.57 5.20
N SER A 33 -4.24 25.58 5.87
CA SER A 33 -2.86 25.70 6.36
C SER A 33 -1.83 25.54 5.23
N GLY A 34 -2.12 24.72 4.22
CA GLY A 34 -1.26 24.55 3.05
C GLY A 34 -1.29 25.74 2.09
N ASP A 35 -2.42 26.46 2.03
CA ASP A 35 -2.60 27.66 1.19
C ASP A 35 -1.92 28.90 1.79
N ILE A 36 -1.34 28.82 2.99
CA ILE A 36 -0.59 29.92 3.60
C ILE A 36 0.72 30.14 2.84
N ASP A 37 0.95 31.36 2.38
CA ASP A 37 2.13 31.74 1.61
C ASP A 37 3.43 31.48 2.39
N GLY A 38 4.32 30.68 1.79
CA GLY A 38 5.58 30.25 2.39
C GLY A 38 5.51 28.91 3.11
N VAL A 39 4.38 28.21 3.14
CA VAL A 39 4.24 26.85 3.66
C VAL A 39 4.44 25.85 2.50
N HIS A 40 5.35 24.87 2.70
CA HIS A 40 5.67 23.85 1.71
C HIS A 40 4.98 22.51 2.00
N LYS A 41 4.81 22.20 3.28
CA LYS A 41 4.22 20.94 3.70
C LYS A 41 3.50 21.08 5.02
N VAL A 42 2.31 20.52 5.08
CA VAL A 42 1.50 20.46 6.31
C VAL A 42 1.17 19.02 6.60
N ARG A 43 1.27 18.63 7.86
CA ARG A 43 0.72 17.38 8.37
C ARG A 43 -0.12 17.71 9.59
N VAL A 44 -1.39 17.36 9.58
CA VAL A 44 -2.30 17.53 10.71
C VAL A 44 -2.57 16.16 11.32
N TYR A 45 -2.20 15.99 12.56
CA TYR A 45 -2.48 14.82 13.39
C TYR A 45 -3.70 15.12 14.25
N GLY A 46 -4.88 15.17 13.61
CA GLY A 46 -6.10 15.70 14.22
C GLY A 46 -6.52 14.98 15.49
N ARG A 47 -6.31 13.67 15.56
CA ARG A 47 -6.70 12.82 16.69
C ARG A 47 -5.96 13.17 17.97
N ILE A 48 -4.69 13.50 17.88
CA ILE A 48 -3.85 13.94 18.99
C ILE A 48 -3.76 15.47 19.09
N GLY A 49 -4.47 16.18 18.19
CA GLY A 49 -4.47 17.64 18.15
C GLY A 49 -3.11 18.25 17.84
N GLN A 50 -2.31 17.61 17.01
CA GLN A 50 -0.99 18.14 16.62
C GLN A 50 -0.95 18.51 15.14
N MET A 51 -0.05 19.46 14.80
CA MET A 51 0.21 19.87 13.43
C MET A 51 1.71 20.06 13.23
N ALA A 52 2.25 19.56 12.15
CA ALA A 52 3.63 19.83 11.72
C ALA A 52 3.61 20.62 10.42
N LEU A 53 4.40 21.70 10.39
CA LEU A 53 4.53 22.61 9.25
C LEU A 53 5.99 22.66 8.81
N GLU A 54 6.22 22.60 7.50
CA GLU A 54 7.50 22.92 6.86
C GLU A 54 7.30 24.19 6.03
N TYR A 55 8.12 25.22 6.28
CA TYR A 55 7.94 26.56 5.73
C TYR A 55 9.25 27.29 5.50
N ASP A 56 9.21 28.39 4.73
CA ASP A 56 10.36 29.28 4.54
C ASP A 56 10.71 29.98 5.86
N GLU A 57 11.93 29.77 6.36
CA GLU A 57 12.35 30.31 7.66
C GLU A 57 12.19 31.84 7.81
N PRO A 58 12.46 32.66 6.78
CA PRO A 58 12.23 34.11 6.87
C PRO A 58 10.76 34.49 7.06
N ARG A 59 9.82 33.58 6.73
CA ARG A 59 8.37 33.81 6.81
C ARG A 59 7.71 33.21 8.05
N ARG A 60 8.50 32.69 8.98
CA ARG A 60 8.00 32.03 10.18
C ARG A 60 6.92 32.83 10.92
N ALA A 61 7.16 34.12 11.18
CA ALA A 61 6.21 34.95 11.91
C ALA A 61 4.88 35.09 11.15
N SER A 62 4.92 35.36 9.85
CA SER A 62 3.72 35.52 9.00
C SER A 62 2.93 34.21 8.88
N VAL A 63 3.61 33.05 8.81
CA VAL A 63 2.98 31.73 8.75
C VAL A 63 2.24 31.41 10.06
N LEU A 64 2.88 31.66 11.23
CA LEU A 64 2.25 31.40 12.53
C LEU A 64 1.10 32.38 12.79
N ASP A 65 1.21 33.63 12.39
CA ASP A 65 0.15 34.64 12.51
C ASP A 65 -1.05 34.28 11.62
N ALA A 66 -0.81 33.90 10.35
CA ALA A 66 -1.86 33.48 9.44
C ALA A 66 -2.58 32.22 9.96
N LEU A 67 -1.83 31.26 10.50
CA LEU A 67 -2.41 30.06 11.14
C LEU A 67 -3.25 30.42 12.37
N GLY A 68 -2.78 31.38 13.18
CA GLY A 68 -3.52 31.90 14.35
C GLY A 68 -4.84 32.58 13.96
N ALA A 69 -4.88 33.22 12.79
CA ALA A 69 -6.05 33.92 12.26
C ALA A 69 -7.15 32.97 11.73
N LEU A 70 -6.86 31.68 11.48
CA LEU A 70 -7.88 30.71 11.08
C LEU A 70 -8.94 30.57 12.17
N ASP A 71 -10.18 30.89 11.85
CA ASP A 71 -11.32 30.76 12.75
C ASP A 71 -12.21 29.56 12.38
N ALA A 72 -13.18 29.25 13.24
CA ALA A 72 -14.10 28.13 13.05
C ALA A 72 -15.00 28.35 11.80
N GLN A 73 -15.24 29.61 11.42
CA GLN A 73 -16.06 29.95 10.26
C GLN A 73 -15.29 29.64 8.95
N ALA A 74 -14.01 30.00 8.88
CA ALA A 74 -13.16 29.68 7.73
C ALA A 74 -13.03 28.17 7.51
N ILE A 75 -12.94 27.38 8.60
CA ILE A 75 -12.93 25.92 8.56
C ILE A 75 -14.28 25.38 8.08
N ALA A 76 -15.40 25.94 8.57
CA ALA A 76 -16.74 25.53 8.15
C ALA A 76 -17.02 25.84 6.66
N ASP A 77 -16.56 26.99 6.18
CA ASP A 77 -16.71 27.41 4.78
C ASP A 77 -15.85 26.52 3.83
N ALA A 78 -14.63 26.20 4.24
CA ALA A 78 -13.78 25.26 3.52
C ALA A 78 -14.37 23.84 3.48
N LYS A 79 -15.04 23.44 4.55
CA LYS A 79 -15.72 22.14 4.71
C LYS A 79 -16.87 21.93 3.72
N SER A 80 -17.70 22.96 3.53
CA SER A 80 -18.84 22.90 2.61
C SER A 80 -18.41 22.68 1.15
N GLY A 81 -17.15 23.03 0.81
CA GLY A 81 -16.54 22.77 -0.48
C GLY A 81 -16.00 21.35 -0.68
N TYR A 82 -15.62 20.65 0.40
CA TYR A 82 -14.86 19.38 0.30
C TYR A 82 -15.74 18.11 0.23
N VAL A 83 -16.84 18.06 0.96
CA VAL A 83 -17.81 16.94 0.91
C VAL A 83 -18.41 16.76 -0.49
N MET A 84 -18.27 17.77 -1.34
CA MET A 84 -18.78 17.79 -2.72
C MET A 84 -17.76 17.33 -3.79
N GLN A 85 -16.50 17.03 -3.45
CA GLN A 85 -15.43 16.73 -4.42
C GLN A 85 -15.21 15.23 -4.70
N LEU A 86 -15.82 14.33 -3.96
CA LEU A 86 -15.65 12.86 -4.09
C LEU A 86 -16.33 12.25 -5.34
N GLU A 87 -17.16 12.97 -6.05
CA GLU A 87 -17.61 12.57 -7.39
C GLU A 87 -17.06 13.54 -8.42
N PRO A 88 -16.29 13.07 -9.43
CA PRO A 88 -15.99 13.87 -10.60
C PRO A 88 -17.31 14.08 -11.34
N ARG A 89 -17.96 15.18 -11.02
CA ARG A 89 -19.24 15.49 -11.63
C ARG A 89 -18.97 15.76 -13.10
N LYS A 90 -19.30 14.78 -13.97
CA LYS A 90 -19.40 15.00 -15.42
C LYS A 90 -20.12 16.33 -15.70
N HIS A 91 -21.09 16.65 -14.85
CA HIS A 91 -21.82 17.91 -14.90
C HIS A 91 -20.93 19.14 -14.59
N LYS A 92 -20.00 19.04 -13.62
CA LYS A 92 -19.06 20.12 -13.30
C LYS A 92 -18.09 20.38 -14.46
N LEU A 93 -17.49 19.34 -15.04
CA LEU A 93 -16.63 19.47 -16.22
C LEU A 93 -17.38 20.14 -17.39
N VAL A 94 -18.61 19.67 -17.68
CA VAL A 94 -19.42 20.24 -18.75
C VAL A 94 -19.75 21.72 -18.47
N MET A 95 -20.07 22.07 -17.23
CA MET A 95 -20.34 23.44 -16.81
C MET A 95 -19.08 24.31 -16.87
N ASP A 96 -17.95 23.84 -16.37
CA ASP A 96 -16.68 24.58 -16.40
C ASP A 96 -16.20 24.77 -17.84
N LEU A 97 -16.27 23.73 -18.67
CA LEU A 97 -15.95 23.80 -20.10
C LEU A 97 -16.90 24.72 -20.84
N ALA A 98 -18.22 24.60 -20.58
CA ALA A 98 -19.23 25.50 -21.19
C ALA A 98 -19.00 26.95 -20.77
N THR A 99 -18.64 27.19 -19.50
CA THR A 99 -18.33 28.53 -18.98
C THR A 99 -17.07 29.09 -19.66
N LEU A 100 -16.01 28.30 -19.75
CA LEU A 100 -14.75 28.69 -20.36
C LEU A 100 -14.93 28.99 -21.86
N VAL A 101 -15.61 28.10 -22.61
CA VAL A 101 -15.94 28.24 -24.01
C VAL A 101 -16.87 29.44 -24.21
N GLY A 102 -17.96 29.50 -23.44
CA GLY A 102 -18.95 30.59 -23.51
C GLY A 102 -18.31 31.96 -23.23
N ALA A 103 -17.49 32.07 -22.18
CA ALA A 103 -16.77 33.30 -21.85
C ALA A 103 -15.77 33.70 -22.93
N HIS A 104 -15.05 32.73 -23.54
CA HIS A 104 -14.11 33.00 -24.62
C HIS A 104 -14.83 33.61 -25.84
N TYR A 105 -15.89 32.93 -26.32
CA TYR A 105 -16.63 33.41 -27.49
C TYR A 105 -17.48 34.66 -27.21
N ALA A 106 -18.05 34.77 -25.99
CA ALA A 106 -18.77 35.98 -25.60
C ALA A 106 -17.85 37.22 -25.60
N ARG A 107 -16.65 37.09 -25.06
CA ARG A 107 -15.63 38.18 -25.13
C ARG A 107 -15.24 38.50 -26.56
N ARG A 108 -15.12 37.48 -27.43
CA ARG A 108 -14.73 37.66 -28.83
C ARG A 108 -15.80 38.34 -29.66
N TRP A 109 -17.10 38.05 -29.43
CA TRP A 109 -18.20 38.53 -30.27
C TRP A 109 -18.86 39.81 -29.73
N PHE A 110 -18.91 39.99 -28.43
CA PHE A 110 -19.68 41.07 -27.81
C PHE A 110 -18.81 42.19 -27.23
N LEU A 111 -17.52 41.98 -26.96
CA LEU A 111 -16.68 43.04 -26.41
C LEU A 111 -15.96 43.84 -27.49
N PRO A 112 -15.95 45.19 -27.36
CA PRO A 112 -15.10 46.06 -28.18
C PRO A 112 -13.62 45.70 -28.01
N THR A 113 -12.83 45.90 -29.09
CA THR A 113 -11.41 45.54 -29.12
C THR A 113 -10.60 46.05 -27.91
N PRO A 114 -10.74 47.31 -27.41
CA PRO A 114 -9.98 47.78 -26.28
C PRO A 114 -10.24 47.00 -24.99
N LEU A 115 -11.51 46.68 -24.70
CA LEU A 115 -11.87 45.88 -23.51
C LEU A 115 -11.38 44.46 -23.65
N ARG A 116 -11.45 43.86 -24.84
CA ARG A 116 -10.92 42.54 -25.12
C ARG A 116 -9.41 42.43 -24.82
N VAL A 117 -8.63 43.46 -25.22
CA VAL A 117 -7.20 43.55 -24.91
C VAL A 117 -6.95 43.54 -23.41
N ILE A 118 -7.74 44.30 -22.63
CA ILE A 118 -7.59 44.36 -21.18
C ILE A 118 -7.80 42.96 -20.56
N PHE A 119 -8.86 42.25 -20.99
CA PHE A 119 -9.11 40.88 -20.46
C PHE A 119 -8.04 39.88 -20.85
N VAL A 120 -7.50 39.96 -22.07
CA VAL A 120 -6.41 39.07 -22.51
C VAL A 120 -5.11 39.36 -21.76
N VAL A 121 -4.77 40.66 -21.55
CA VAL A 121 -3.61 41.06 -20.76
C VAL A 121 -3.78 40.62 -19.29
N ALA A 122 -4.95 40.81 -18.70
CA ALA A 122 -5.25 40.38 -17.35
C ALA A 122 -5.09 38.83 -17.20
N GLY A 123 -5.59 38.06 -18.17
CA GLY A 123 -5.41 36.60 -18.20
C GLY A 123 -3.93 36.20 -18.31
N TYR A 124 -3.14 36.91 -19.11
CA TYR A 124 -1.71 36.64 -19.24
C TYR A 124 -0.93 36.88 -17.97
N MET A 125 -1.39 37.76 -17.07
CA MET A 125 -0.71 38.00 -15.80
C MET A 125 -0.62 36.76 -14.89
N ALA A 126 -1.57 35.83 -15.00
CA ALA A 126 -1.50 34.57 -14.28
C ALA A 126 -0.33 33.70 -14.78
N PHE A 127 -0.22 33.50 -16.09
CA PHE A 127 0.90 32.76 -16.71
C PHE A 127 2.25 33.44 -16.43
N LEU A 128 2.30 34.77 -16.49
CA LEU A 128 3.53 35.51 -16.19
C LEU A 128 3.97 35.36 -14.74
N ARG A 129 3.03 35.39 -13.78
CA ARG A 129 3.34 35.19 -12.36
C ARG A 129 3.88 33.77 -12.12
N ALA A 130 3.27 32.74 -12.70
CA ALA A 130 3.74 31.39 -12.62
C ALA A 130 5.15 31.24 -13.18
N ALA A 131 5.41 31.81 -14.37
CA ALA A 131 6.74 31.81 -14.99
C ALA A 131 7.80 32.53 -14.15
N LEU A 132 7.47 33.71 -13.59
CA LEU A 132 8.40 34.49 -12.75
C LEU A 132 8.71 33.78 -11.45
N HIS A 133 7.74 33.07 -10.87
CA HIS A 133 7.96 32.22 -9.69
C HIS A 133 9.00 31.13 -9.95
N GLU A 134 8.88 30.41 -11.07
CA GLU A 134 9.83 29.38 -11.48
C GLU A 134 11.23 29.95 -11.80
N LEU A 135 11.27 31.10 -12.48
CA LEU A 135 12.54 31.78 -12.79
C LEU A 135 13.28 32.31 -11.55
N ALA A 136 12.54 32.61 -10.46
CA ALA A 136 13.14 32.99 -9.19
C ALA A 136 13.93 31.82 -8.56
N GLN A 137 13.65 30.58 -8.94
CA GLN A 137 14.36 29.35 -8.51
C GLN A 137 15.37 28.82 -9.55
N PRO A 138 15.96 29.63 -10.43
CA PRO A 138 16.66 29.43 -11.70
C PRO A 138 16.31 28.11 -12.44
N ARG A 139 14.99 27.89 -12.61
CA ARG A 139 14.48 26.70 -13.30
C ARG A 139 13.73 27.11 -14.57
N LEU A 140 14.04 26.44 -15.70
CA LEU A 140 13.29 26.56 -16.94
C LEU A 140 12.30 25.42 -17.01
N THR A 141 11.03 25.73 -16.74
CA THR A 141 9.92 24.77 -16.65
C THR A 141 8.80 25.12 -17.63
N VAL A 142 7.77 24.30 -17.71
CA VAL A 142 6.63 24.46 -18.62
C VAL A 142 5.93 25.82 -18.45
N PRO A 143 5.63 26.34 -17.24
CA PRO A 143 5.09 27.70 -17.08
C PRO A 143 5.91 28.80 -17.77
N VAL A 144 7.24 28.64 -17.83
CA VAL A 144 8.11 29.60 -18.53
C VAL A 144 7.96 29.45 -20.05
N LEU A 145 7.80 28.22 -20.57
CA LEU A 145 7.51 28.00 -22.00
C LEU A 145 6.19 28.64 -22.41
N ASP A 146 5.12 28.37 -21.66
CA ASP A 146 3.77 28.86 -21.92
C ASP A 146 3.73 30.41 -21.92
N ALA A 147 4.26 31.02 -20.87
CA ALA A 147 4.34 32.47 -20.77
C ALA A 147 5.16 33.09 -21.93
N SER A 148 6.25 32.43 -22.33
CA SER A 148 7.09 32.88 -23.45
C SER A 148 6.37 32.77 -24.80
N ALA A 149 5.68 31.65 -25.04
CA ALA A 149 4.92 31.42 -26.26
C ALA A 149 3.77 32.42 -26.40
N ILE A 150 3.01 32.66 -25.32
CA ILE A 150 1.95 33.70 -25.27
C ILE A 150 2.57 35.09 -25.44
N GLY A 151 3.69 35.37 -24.77
CA GLY A 151 4.41 36.63 -24.81
C GLY A 151 4.85 37.05 -26.24
N ILE A 152 5.27 36.08 -27.07
CA ILE A 152 5.58 36.32 -28.49
C ILE A 152 4.37 36.90 -29.25
N SER A 153 3.14 36.44 -28.94
CA SER A 153 1.92 36.95 -29.57
C SER A 153 1.69 38.43 -29.23
N PHE A 154 2.00 38.85 -27.99
CA PHE A 154 1.94 40.27 -27.61
C PHE A 154 3.01 41.11 -28.33
N VAL A 155 4.24 40.58 -28.49
CA VAL A 155 5.29 41.25 -29.26
C VAL A 155 4.85 41.48 -30.71
N LYS A 156 4.11 40.54 -31.29
CA LYS A 156 3.52 40.66 -32.63
C LYS A 156 2.30 41.58 -32.69
N ARG A 157 1.83 42.12 -31.56
CA ARG A 157 0.56 42.85 -31.43
C ARG A 157 -0.66 42.04 -31.85
N ASP A 158 -0.59 40.72 -31.79
CA ASP A 158 -1.65 39.77 -32.13
C ASP A 158 -2.31 39.28 -30.85
N VAL A 159 -3.17 40.10 -30.29
CA VAL A 159 -3.87 39.83 -29.01
C VAL A 159 -4.90 38.70 -29.17
N ASP A 160 -5.46 38.54 -30.38
CA ASP A 160 -6.41 37.46 -30.63
C ASP A 160 -5.72 36.09 -30.59
N THR A 161 -4.53 35.97 -31.16
CA THR A 161 -3.71 34.75 -31.05
C THR A 161 -3.32 34.47 -29.58
N ALA A 162 -2.90 35.51 -28.83
CA ALA A 162 -2.60 35.35 -27.40
C ALA A 162 -3.80 34.78 -26.59
N GLY A 163 -4.99 35.38 -26.84
CA GLY A 163 -6.23 34.92 -26.19
C GLY A 163 -6.65 33.50 -26.57
N GLN A 164 -6.48 33.10 -27.84
CA GLN A 164 -6.76 31.73 -28.30
C GLN A 164 -5.80 30.74 -27.71
N THR A 165 -4.52 31.07 -27.62
CA THR A 165 -3.50 30.21 -27.02
C THR A 165 -3.80 29.97 -25.55
N MET A 166 -4.04 31.00 -24.75
CA MET A 166 -4.43 30.85 -23.34
C MET A 166 -5.73 30.05 -23.17
N PHE A 167 -6.72 30.25 -24.05
CA PHE A 167 -7.94 29.47 -24.03
C PHE A 167 -7.68 27.97 -24.24
N LEU A 168 -6.84 27.62 -25.23
CA LEU A 168 -6.51 26.21 -25.50
C LEU A 168 -5.69 25.57 -24.37
N LEU A 169 -4.76 26.30 -23.75
CA LEU A 169 -4.02 25.85 -22.60
C LEU A 169 -4.94 25.59 -21.40
N ASN A 170 -5.84 26.54 -21.08
CA ASN A 170 -6.79 26.37 -19.98
C ASN A 170 -7.79 25.22 -20.23
N VAL A 171 -8.21 24.98 -21.47
CA VAL A 171 -9.03 23.79 -21.83
C VAL A 171 -8.23 22.53 -21.62
N GLY A 172 -6.95 22.50 -22.01
CA GLY A 172 -6.06 21.37 -21.82
C GLY A 172 -5.90 21.04 -20.33
N GLU A 173 -5.58 22.03 -19.51
CA GLU A 173 -5.43 21.90 -18.06
C GLU A 173 -6.72 21.39 -17.38
N LEU A 174 -7.88 21.96 -17.73
CA LEU A 174 -9.18 21.51 -17.20
C LEU A 174 -9.47 20.03 -17.52
N LEU A 175 -9.16 19.59 -18.74
CA LEU A 175 -9.37 18.19 -19.15
C LEU A 175 -8.36 17.26 -18.50
N GLU A 176 -7.13 17.71 -18.28
CA GLU A 176 -6.08 16.98 -17.57
C GLU A 176 -6.48 16.76 -16.11
N ASP A 177 -6.89 17.81 -15.40
CA ASP A 177 -7.36 17.76 -14.01
C ASP A 177 -8.56 16.81 -13.85
N TYR A 178 -9.51 16.90 -14.79
CA TYR A 178 -10.67 16.01 -14.78
C TYR A 178 -10.28 14.53 -14.98
N THR A 179 -9.36 14.25 -15.92
CA THR A 179 -8.91 12.90 -16.21
C THR A 179 -8.18 12.29 -15.01
N ARG A 180 -7.36 13.10 -14.35
CA ARG A 180 -6.68 12.72 -13.10
C ARG A 180 -7.69 12.42 -11.99
N ALA A 181 -8.61 13.34 -11.71
CA ALA A 181 -9.63 13.18 -10.67
C ALA A 181 -10.54 11.98 -10.92
N MET A 182 -10.87 11.67 -12.18
CA MET A 182 -11.65 10.48 -12.53
C MET A 182 -10.89 9.19 -12.19
N SER A 183 -9.60 9.12 -12.48
CA SER A 183 -8.76 7.96 -12.18
C SER A 183 -8.54 7.78 -10.66
N GLU A 184 -8.33 8.86 -9.93
CA GLU A 184 -8.22 8.86 -8.47
C GLU A 184 -9.50 8.34 -7.81
N ASN A 185 -10.67 8.80 -8.26
CA ASN A 185 -11.95 8.34 -7.71
C ASN A 185 -12.25 6.87 -8.03
N GLU A 186 -11.89 6.38 -9.22
CA GLU A 186 -12.03 4.95 -9.54
C GLU A 186 -11.15 4.09 -8.63
N LEU A 187 -9.93 4.54 -8.35
CA LEU A 187 -9.04 3.87 -7.42
C LEU A 187 -9.61 3.88 -5.98
N ILE A 188 -10.08 5.04 -5.49
CA ILE A 188 -10.68 5.15 -4.16
C ILE A 188 -11.87 4.20 -4.02
N ASN A 189 -12.78 4.17 -5.00
CA ASN A 189 -13.94 3.28 -4.97
C ASN A 189 -13.52 1.81 -4.97
N SER A 190 -12.53 1.43 -5.77
CA SER A 190 -12.01 0.06 -5.82
C SER A 190 -11.39 -0.39 -4.49
N LEU A 191 -10.72 0.53 -3.78
CA LEU A 191 -10.12 0.25 -2.47
C LEU A 191 -11.16 0.21 -1.34
N LEU A 192 -12.27 0.97 -1.46
CA LEU A 192 -13.36 0.92 -0.49
C LEU A 192 -14.08 -0.44 -0.49
N ASP A 193 -14.12 -1.11 -1.62
CA ASP A 193 -14.76 -2.44 -1.76
C ASP A 193 -13.94 -3.57 -1.11
N VAL A 194 -12.66 -3.34 -0.75
CA VAL A 194 -11.82 -4.33 -0.06
C VAL A 194 -12.28 -4.45 1.40
N PRO A 195 -12.69 -5.65 1.88
CA PRO A 195 -13.22 -5.82 3.23
C PRO A 195 -12.12 -5.83 4.29
N ASP A 196 -12.22 -4.96 5.30
CA ASP A 196 -11.47 -5.08 6.55
C ASP A 196 -12.31 -5.89 7.55
N LYS A 197 -11.69 -6.81 8.28
CA LYS A 197 -12.38 -7.67 9.26
C LYS A 197 -12.08 -7.20 10.68
N ALA A 198 -13.12 -7.22 11.52
CA ALA A 198 -13.03 -6.91 12.95
C ALA A 198 -13.63 -8.06 13.77
N GLN A 199 -13.14 -8.26 14.98
CA GLN A 199 -13.67 -9.24 15.91
C GLN A 199 -14.68 -8.53 16.85
N LYS A 200 -15.95 -8.50 16.45
CA LYS A 200 -17.04 -7.91 17.26
C LYS A 200 -17.40 -8.85 18.40
N VAL A 201 -17.48 -8.32 19.62
CA VAL A 201 -17.90 -9.07 20.79
C VAL A 201 -19.42 -8.94 20.94
N VAL A 202 -20.10 -10.11 20.90
CA VAL A 202 -21.56 -10.20 21.09
C VAL A 202 -21.82 -11.16 22.26
N GLY A 203 -22.15 -10.60 23.44
CA GLY A 203 -22.21 -11.39 24.66
C GLY A 203 -20.84 -11.96 25.03
N ASP A 204 -20.73 -13.28 25.17
CA ASP A 204 -19.47 -13.98 25.48
C ASP A 204 -18.78 -14.57 24.23
N THR A 205 -19.24 -14.24 23.03
CA THR A 205 -18.69 -14.78 21.78
C THR A 205 -18.12 -13.67 20.89
N GLU A 206 -17.04 -14.00 20.19
CA GLU A 206 -16.44 -13.12 19.18
C GLU A 206 -16.91 -13.55 17.79
N VAL A 207 -17.37 -12.60 17.01
CA VAL A 207 -17.85 -12.78 15.64
C VAL A 207 -17.02 -11.93 14.70
N SER A 208 -16.46 -12.55 13.66
CA SER A 208 -15.75 -11.80 12.62
C SER A 208 -16.77 -11.12 11.70
N VAL A 209 -16.72 -9.80 11.66
CA VAL A 209 -17.59 -8.94 10.83
C VAL A 209 -16.75 -8.02 9.97
N ALA A 210 -17.33 -7.48 8.91
CA ALA A 210 -16.67 -6.40 8.17
C ALA A 210 -16.58 -5.15 9.05
N ALA A 211 -15.46 -4.45 9.05
CA ALA A 211 -15.29 -3.23 9.85
C ALA A 211 -16.33 -2.15 9.49
N THR A 212 -16.82 -2.16 8.24
CA THR A 212 -17.88 -1.26 7.76
C THR A 212 -19.27 -1.54 8.37
N GLU A 213 -19.48 -2.73 8.96
CA GLU A 213 -20.74 -3.12 9.63
C GLU A 213 -20.76 -2.74 11.12
N LEU A 214 -19.65 -2.21 11.65
CA LEU A 214 -19.56 -1.79 13.04
C LEU A 214 -20.28 -0.45 13.24
N GLU A 215 -21.07 -0.38 14.30
CA GLU A 215 -21.79 0.83 14.73
C GLU A 215 -21.12 1.46 15.96
N PRO A 216 -21.25 2.78 16.16
CA PRO A 216 -20.79 3.42 17.39
C PRO A 216 -21.42 2.76 18.62
N GLY A 217 -20.59 2.37 19.58
CA GLY A 217 -20.98 1.63 20.78
C GLY A 217 -20.70 0.13 20.74
N ASP A 218 -20.42 -0.44 19.59
CA ASP A 218 -19.97 -1.84 19.48
C ASP A 218 -18.65 -2.08 20.21
N LEU A 219 -18.46 -3.30 20.70
CA LEU A 219 -17.20 -3.75 21.29
C LEU A 219 -16.41 -4.61 20.31
N VAL A 220 -15.13 -4.31 20.17
CA VAL A 220 -14.20 -5.02 19.29
C VAL A 220 -13.01 -5.53 20.10
N ALA A 221 -12.72 -6.83 19.98
CA ALA A 221 -11.55 -7.43 20.59
C ALA A 221 -10.34 -7.26 19.65
N VAL A 222 -9.23 -6.71 20.17
CA VAL A 222 -7.97 -6.57 19.46
C VAL A 222 -6.86 -7.19 20.29
N ARG A 223 -6.07 -8.08 19.69
CA ARG A 223 -5.02 -8.87 20.34
C ARG A 223 -3.67 -8.60 19.70
N THR A 224 -2.63 -9.12 20.32
CA THR A 224 -1.25 -9.12 19.79
C THR A 224 -1.22 -9.51 18.32
N GLY A 225 -0.57 -8.69 17.50
CA GLY A 225 -0.44 -8.87 16.04
C GLY A 225 -1.62 -8.38 15.22
N MET A 226 -2.70 -7.86 15.84
CA MET A 226 -3.87 -7.34 15.13
C MET A 226 -3.82 -5.82 14.98
N SER A 227 -4.33 -5.33 13.85
CA SER A 227 -4.55 -3.90 13.62
C SER A 227 -5.86 -3.43 14.27
N ILE A 228 -5.83 -2.23 14.80
CA ILE A 228 -7.02 -1.52 15.25
C ILE A 228 -7.68 -0.89 14.02
N CYS A 229 -8.80 -1.47 13.56
CA CYS A 229 -9.50 -1.02 12.36
C CYS A 229 -10.54 0.09 12.62
N ILE A 230 -10.64 0.55 13.87
CA ILE A 230 -11.66 1.50 14.34
C ILE A 230 -11.05 2.58 15.22
N ASP A 231 -11.68 3.74 15.27
CA ASP A 231 -11.40 4.74 16.31
C ASP A 231 -12.30 4.47 17.52
N GLY A 232 -11.70 4.35 18.69
CA GLY A 232 -12.44 3.99 19.89
C GLY A 232 -11.71 4.28 21.19
N VAL A 233 -12.32 3.83 22.27
CA VAL A 233 -11.77 3.90 23.62
C VAL A 233 -11.58 2.48 24.14
N VAL A 234 -10.45 2.22 24.77
CA VAL A 234 -10.21 0.95 25.46
C VAL A 234 -11.20 0.81 26.61
N GLU A 235 -12.05 -0.19 26.54
CA GLU A 235 -13.02 -0.52 27.61
C GLU A 235 -12.36 -1.37 28.70
N GLN A 236 -11.57 -2.38 28.27
CA GLN A 236 -10.90 -3.33 29.16
C GLN A 236 -9.56 -3.79 28.55
N GLY A 237 -8.64 -4.20 29.42
CA GLY A 237 -7.34 -4.71 29.04
C GLY A 237 -6.25 -3.66 28.97
N SER A 238 -5.04 -4.08 28.63
CA SER A 238 -3.91 -3.21 28.27
C SER A 238 -3.10 -3.82 27.14
N ALA A 239 -2.50 -2.99 26.31
CA ALA A 239 -1.69 -3.41 25.19
C ALA A 239 -0.63 -2.37 24.81
N MET A 240 0.49 -2.85 24.31
CA MET A 240 1.49 -2.01 23.63
C MET A 240 1.02 -1.77 22.20
N VAL A 241 0.71 -0.53 21.86
CA VAL A 241 0.15 -0.14 20.56
C VAL A 241 1.18 0.67 19.77
N ASN A 242 1.59 0.14 18.63
CA ASN A 242 2.45 0.86 17.69
C ASN A 242 1.61 1.88 16.93
N GLN A 243 2.00 3.14 17.05
CA GLN A 243 1.34 4.28 16.40
C GLN A 243 2.22 4.95 15.34
N ALA A 244 3.27 4.27 14.87
CA ALA A 244 4.23 4.82 13.90
C ALA A 244 3.57 5.38 12.64
N THR A 245 2.51 4.74 12.16
CA THR A 245 1.67 5.18 11.04
C THR A 245 1.01 6.55 11.27
N LEU A 246 0.68 6.87 12.52
CA LEU A 246 0.00 8.11 12.88
C LEU A 246 0.97 9.20 13.36
N THR A 247 1.95 8.82 14.18
CA THR A 247 2.84 9.76 14.85
C THR A 247 4.21 9.86 14.19
N GLY A 248 4.60 8.84 13.43
CA GLY A 248 5.93 8.67 12.87
C GLY A 248 6.99 8.26 13.91
N GLU A 249 6.58 7.96 15.15
CA GLU A 249 7.45 7.49 16.22
C GLU A 249 7.41 5.96 16.28
N PRO A 250 8.57 5.27 16.18
CA PRO A 250 8.61 3.81 16.07
C PRO A 250 8.37 3.06 17.40
N LEU A 251 8.27 3.78 18.52
CA LEU A 251 8.06 3.16 19.82
C LEU A 251 6.57 2.91 20.08
N ALA A 252 6.24 1.68 20.44
CA ALA A 252 4.89 1.34 20.89
C ALA A 252 4.57 2.03 22.23
N VAL A 253 3.33 2.48 22.39
CA VAL A 253 2.83 3.18 23.57
C VAL A 253 1.84 2.26 24.30
N GLU A 254 1.98 2.15 25.62
CA GLU A 254 0.99 1.41 26.41
C GLU A 254 -0.37 2.12 26.37
N ARG A 255 -1.43 1.35 26.12
CA ARG A 255 -2.83 1.77 26.14
C ARG A 255 -3.61 0.88 27.08
N SER A 256 -4.35 1.51 28.00
CA SER A 256 -5.13 0.86 29.05
C SER A 256 -6.58 1.38 29.07
N ALA A 257 -7.41 0.81 29.91
CA ALA A 257 -8.83 1.19 29.99
C ALA A 257 -9.01 2.70 30.19
N GLY A 258 -9.80 3.32 29.33
CA GLY A 258 -10.07 4.76 29.26
C GLY A 258 -9.22 5.52 28.23
N ASP A 259 -8.18 4.91 27.67
CA ASP A 259 -7.34 5.53 26.64
C ASP A 259 -7.97 5.47 25.25
N ASP A 260 -7.72 6.51 24.46
CA ASP A 260 -8.11 6.54 23.06
C ASP A 260 -7.15 5.68 22.21
N VAL A 261 -7.74 4.88 21.33
CA VAL A 261 -7.02 4.09 20.31
C VAL A 261 -7.57 4.43 18.93
N PHE A 262 -6.72 4.26 17.91
CA PHE A 262 -6.98 4.80 16.59
C PHE A 262 -6.79 3.75 15.50
N ALA A 263 -7.65 3.80 14.49
CA ALA A 263 -7.54 2.94 13.32
C ALA A 263 -6.20 3.16 12.58
N GLY A 264 -5.65 2.07 12.06
CA GLY A 264 -4.33 2.07 11.41
C GLY A 264 -3.17 1.97 12.38
N THR A 265 -3.41 1.63 13.65
CA THR A 265 -2.38 1.28 14.64
C THR A 265 -2.40 -0.23 14.90
N VAL A 266 -1.29 -0.79 15.38
CA VAL A 266 -1.13 -2.25 15.57
C VAL A 266 -0.80 -2.56 17.02
N VAL A 267 -1.44 -3.59 17.57
CA VAL A 267 -1.13 -4.12 18.90
C VAL A 267 0.10 -5.01 18.80
N GLU A 268 1.25 -4.59 19.37
CA GLU A 268 2.48 -5.38 19.40
C GLU A 268 2.46 -6.45 20.48
N ASP A 269 1.89 -6.12 21.65
CA ASP A 269 1.77 -7.05 22.76
C ASP A 269 0.54 -6.71 23.60
N GLY A 270 -0.10 -7.73 24.20
CA GLY A 270 -1.29 -7.59 25.03
C GLY A 270 -2.61 -7.78 24.30
N SER A 271 -3.71 -7.45 24.97
CA SER A 271 -5.06 -7.49 24.39
C SER A 271 -5.97 -6.44 25.00
N ILE A 272 -6.80 -5.83 24.16
CA ILE A 272 -7.75 -4.78 24.54
C ILE A 272 -9.13 -5.04 23.93
N LEU A 273 -10.16 -4.64 24.68
CA LEU A 273 -11.52 -4.48 24.18
C LEU A 273 -11.75 -3.00 23.90
N VAL A 274 -12.07 -2.68 22.67
CA VAL A 274 -12.24 -1.30 22.19
C VAL A 274 -13.71 -1.03 21.91
N ARG A 275 -14.26 0.04 22.50
CA ARG A 275 -15.59 0.54 22.19
C ARG A 275 -15.53 1.51 21.02
N VAL A 276 -16.25 1.20 19.95
CA VAL A 276 -16.31 2.00 18.72
C VAL A 276 -16.88 3.39 18.99
N ARG A 277 -16.18 4.44 18.58
CA ARG A 277 -16.58 5.84 18.78
C ARG A 277 -17.03 6.54 17.50
N ALA A 278 -16.43 6.22 16.36
CA ALA A 278 -16.65 6.90 15.08
C ALA A 278 -17.13 5.96 13.98
N ASN A 279 -17.71 6.54 12.93
CA ASN A 279 -18.14 5.80 11.74
C ASN A 279 -16.92 5.26 10.97
N THR A 280 -16.79 3.94 10.92
CA THR A 280 -15.68 3.20 10.32
C THR A 280 -15.50 3.46 8.82
N VAL A 281 -16.56 3.77 8.08
CA VAL A 281 -16.50 4.10 6.64
C VAL A 281 -15.68 5.37 6.39
N GLN A 282 -15.84 6.40 7.24
CA GLN A 282 -15.06 7.65 7.11
C GLN A 282 -13.59 7.45 7.43
N THR A 283 -13.29 6.62 8.42
CA THR A 283 -11.91 6.30 8.81
C THR A 283 -11.19 5.54 7.68
N LYS A 284 -11.85 4.53 7.11
CA LYS A 284 -11.34 3.77 5.97
C LYS A 284 -11.08 4.65 4.75
N LEU A 285 -12.04 5.53 4.41
CA LEU A 285 -11.90 6.46 3.30
C LEU A 285 -10.64 7.33 3.42
N ARG A 286 -10.31 7.79 4.63
CA ARG A 286 -9.10 8.58 4.88
C ARG A 286 -7.81 7.80 4.71
N SER A 287 -7.76 6.60 5.23
CA SER A 287 -6.60 5.72 5.04
C SER A 287 -6.36 5.47 3.56
N ILE A 288 -7.43 5.25 2.78
CA ILE A 288 -7.36 5.10 1.33
C ILE A 288 -6.88 6.38 0.64
N VAL A 289 -7.42 7.54 0.98
CA VAL A 289 -6.99 8.82 0.40
C VAL A 289 -5.51 9.09 0.71
N SER A 290 -5.08 8.84 1.94
CA SER A 290 -3.66 8.94 2.32
C SER A 290 -2.79 7.98 1.52
N LEU A 291 -3.24 6.75 1.32
CA LEU A 291 -2.53 5.75 0.51
C LEU A 291 -2.41 6.21 -0.96
N VAL A 292 -3.47 6.73 -1.56
CA VAL A 292 -3.46 7.26 -2.93
C VAL A 292 -2.47 8.41 -3.06
N GLN A 293 -2.47 9.35 -2.11
CA GLN A 293 -1.53 10.47 -2.09
C GLN A 293 -0.07 10.01 -1.93
N THR A 294 0.16 9.02 -1.06
CA THR A 294 1.49 8.44 -0.86
C THR A 294 1.94 7.67 -2.09
N ALA A 295 1.04 6.92 -2.73
CA ALA A 295 1.33 6.17 -3.94
C ALA A 295 1.80 7.06 -5.10
N ASP A 296 1.21 8.25 -5.27
CA ASP A 296 1.67 9.24 -6.28
C ASP A 296 3.08 9.77 -5.97
N SER A 297 3.47 9.83 -4.69
CA SER A 297 4.84 10.18 -4.29
C SER A 297 5.87 9.06 -4.49
N LEU A 298 5.43 7.78 -4.46
CA LEU A 298 6.26 6.59 -4.64
C LEU A 298 6.30 6.16 -6.11
N LYS A 299 6.83 7.06 -6.97
CA LYS A 299 6.97 6.81 -8.42
C LYS A 299 7.95 5.68 -8.70
N SER A 300 7.70 4.95 -9.79
CA SER A 300 8.67 3.99 -10.32
C SER A 300 9.94 4.67 -10.83
N GLU A 301 11.07 3.94 -10.85
CA GLU A 301 12.32 4.46 -11.40
C GLU A 301 12.16 4.85 -12.87
N GLY A 302 11.47 4.02 -13.66
CA GLY A 302 11.19 4.29 -15.06
C GLY A 302 10.35 5.54 -15.27
N GLN A 303 9.33 5.77 -14.45
CA GLN A 303 8.51 6.98 -14.50
C GLN A 303 9.31 8.21 -14.12
N SER A 304 10.06 8.17 -13.02
CA SER A 304 10.91 9.27 -12.56
C SER A 304 11.98 9.64 -13.61
N HIS A 305 12.61 8.63 -14.20
CA HIS A 305 13.62 8.84 -15.25
C HIS A 305 13.04 9.53 -16.49
N MET A 306 11.84 9.14 -16.93
CA MET A 306 11.17 9.75 -18.07
C MET A 306 10.71 11.18 -17.79
N GLU A 307 10.20 11.44 -16.58
CA GLU A 307 9.85 12.80 -16.15
C GLU A 307 11.10 13.71 -16.08
N ASP A 308 12.21 13.19 -15.59
CA ASP A 308 13.49 13.91 -15.55
C ASP A 308 14.03 14.21 -16.96
N LEU A 309 13.93 13.25 -17.88
CA LEU A 309 14.28 13.46 -19.28
C LEU A 309 13.40 14.55 -19.90
N ALA A 310 12.09 14.50 -19.67
CA ALA A 310 11.16 15.52 -20.17
C ALA A 310 11.51 16.92 -19.63
N ASN A 311 11.81 17.04 -18.34
CA ASN A 311 12.22 18.31 -17.73
C ASN A 311 13.54 18.81 -18.30
N LYS A 312 14.51 17.91 -18.62
CA LYS A 312 15.78 18.27 -19.25
C LYS A 312 15.63 18.72 -20.70
N ILE A 313 14.55 18.39 -21.39
CA ILE A 313 14.26 18.83 -22.76
C ILE A 313 13.84 20.31 -22.80
N VAL A 314 13.21 20.85 -21.75
CA VAL A 314 12.70 22.22 -21.71
C VAL A 314 13.78 23.27 -22.06
N PRO A 315 14.98 23.28 -21.50
CA PRO A 315 16.04 24.19 -21.90
C PRO A 315 16.42 24.07 -23.38
N TRP A 316 16.40 22.85 -23.93
CA TRP A 316 16.68 22.61 -25.34
C TRP A 316 15.59 23.17 -26.25
N ASN A 317 14.31 23.18 -25.82
CA ASN A 317 13.22 23.82 -26.54
C ASN A 317 13.46 25.36 -26.66
N PHE A 318 13.97 26.00 -25.59
CA PHE A 318 14.34 27.42 -25.65
C PHE A 318 15.51 27.68 -26.60
N LEU A 319 16.54 26.82 -26.54
CA LEU A 319 17.68 26.92 -27.45
C LEU A 319 17.26 26.75 -28.91
N LEU A 320 16.40 25.76 -29.19
CA LEU A 320 15.84 25.51 -30.50
C LEU A 320 14.98 26.68 -30.99
N ALA A 321 14.10 27.21 -30.12
CA ALA A 321 13.29 28.38 -30.42
C ALA A 321 14.18 29.60 -30.74
N GLY A 322 15.26 29.83 -30.01
CA GLY A 322 16.25 30.85 -30.28
C GLY A 322 16.93 30.65 -31.66
N LEU A 323 17.34 29.41 -31.98
CA LEU A 323 17.90 29.09 -33.29
C LEU A 323 16.90 29.33 -34.43
N VAL A 324 15.64 28.89 -34.25
CA VAL A 324 14.54 29.13 -35.20
C VAL A 324 14.31 30.64 -35.40
N ALA A 325 14.32 31.42 -34.32
CA ALA A 325 14.18 32.87 -34.38
C ALA A 325 15.30 33.52 -35.21
N LEU A 326 16.55 33.11 -34.97
CA LEU A 326 17.73 33.64 -35.67
C LEU A 326 17.76 33.24 -37.16
N THR A 327 17.45 32.01 -37.48
CA THR A 327 17.54 31.47 -38.85
C THR A 327 16.35 31.87 -39.71
N THR A 328 15.13 31.79 -39.17
CA THR A 328 13.89 32.04 -39.93
C THR A 328 13.37 33.46 -39.81
N ARG A 329 13.80 34.20 -38.80
CA ARG A 329 13.27 35.51 -38.42
C ARG A 329 11.75 35.56 -38.30
N SER A 330 11.14 34.43 -38.05
CA SER A 330 9.67 34.23 -37.96
C SER A 330 9.22 33.97 -36.53
N LEU A 331 8.60 34.96 -35.92
CA LEU A 331 8.02 34.81 -34.57
C LEU A 331 6.95 33.73 -34.48
N ILE A 332 6.26 33.43 -35.61
CA ILE A 332 5.26 32.35 -35.65
C ILE A 332 5.94 30.99 -35.47
N LYS A 333 7.02 30.72 -36.21
CA LYS A 333 7.78 29.48 -36.11
C LYS A 333 8.47 29.37 -34.74
N THR A 334 8.94 30.49 -34.20
CA THR A 334 9.53 30.54 -32.85
C THR A 334 8.48 30.22 -31.79
N SER A 335 7.28 30.78 -31.88
CA SER A 335 6.16 30.46 -30.98
C SER A 335 5.77 28.99 -31.09
N ALA A 336 5.70 28.42 -32.30
CA ALA A 336 5.40 27.00 -32.50
C ALA A 336 6.43 26.07 -31.84
N ALA A 337 7.70 26.46 -31.83
CA ALA A 337 8.76 25.70 -31.15
C ALA A 337 8.63 25.68 -29.60
N LEU A 338 7.96 26.69 -29.02
CA LEU A 338 7.72 26.77 -27.57
C LEU A 338 6.38 26.14 -27.13
N MET A 339 5.49 25.79 -28.08
CA MET A 339 4.13 25.33 -27.79
C MET A 339 4.05 23.84 -27.46
N VAL A 340 5.08 23.06 -27.73
CA VAL A 340 5.07 21.63 -27.53
C VAL A 340 5.78 21.30 -26.23
N ASP A 341 5.02 20.83 -25.24
CA ASP A 341 5.52 20.36 -23.97
C ASP A 341 5.53 18.82 -23.91
N TYR A 342 6.60 18.26 -23.37
CA TYR A 342 6.74 16.83 -23.18
C TYR A 342 6.35 16.41 -21.74
N SER A 343 6.54 17.29 -20.77
CA SER A 343 6.47 16.96 -19.34
C SER A 343 5.05 16.68 -18.89
N CYS A 344 4.08 17.54 -19.22
CA CYS A 344 2.67 17.38 -18.84
C CYS A 344 2.09 16.10 -19.42
N ALA A 345 2.33 15.85 -20.73
CA ALA A 345 1.84 14.66 -21.40
C ALA A 345 2.39 13.36 -20.76
N LEU A 346 3.67 13.30 -20.40
CA LEU A 346 4.28 12.13 -19.76
C LEU A 346 3.77 11.93 -18.35
N LYS A 347 3.66 13.00 -17.56
CA LYS A 347 3.14 12.92 -16.17
C LYS A 347 1.71 12.41 -16.14
N LEU A 348 0.82 13.01 -16.93
CA LEU A 348 -0.59 12.62 -16.94
C LEU A 348 -0.77 11.17 -17.41
N THR A 349 -0.18 10.81 -18.54
CA THR A 349 -0.32 9.46 -19.11
C THR A 349 0.25 8.39 -18.16
N GLY A 350 1.35 8.69 -17.47
CA GLY A 350 1.96 7.82 -16.46
C GLY A 350 1.08 7.64 -15.23
N SER A 351 0.63 8.73 -14.62
CA SER A 351 -0.23 8.68 -13.43
C SER A 351 -1.54 7.92 -13.71
N VAL A 352 -2.20 8.18 -14.84
CA VAL A 352 -3.44 7.44 -15.22
C VAL A 352 -3.18 5.95 -15.38
N ALA A 353 -2.06 5.55 -16.01
CA ALA A 353 -1.71 4.14 -16.18
C ALA A 353 -1.51 3.43 -14.83
N VAL A 354 -0.81 4.08 -13.89
CA VAL A 354 -0.55 3.54 -12.55
C VAL A 354 -1.83 3.46 -11.72
N MET A 355 -2.64 4.51 -11.70
CA MET A 355 -3.92 4.51 -10.97
C MET A 355 -4.87 3.43 -11.48
N THR A 356 -4.90 3.21 -12.80
CA THR A 356 -5.67 2.12 -13.40
C THR A 356 -5.15 0.75 -12.96
N ALA A 357 -3.81 0.56 -12.92
CA ALA A 357 -3.22 -0.67 -12.43
C ALA A 357 -3.53 -0.91 -10.94
N MET A 358 -3.45 0.14 -10.11
CA MET A 358 -3.81 0.04 -8.69
C MET A 358 -5.30 -0.30 -8.50
N SER A 359 -6.18 0.31 -9.28
CA SER A 359 -7.63 0.00 -9.26
C SER A 359 -7.91 -1.45 -9.67
N ASP A 360 -7.29 -1.92 -10.75
CA ASP A 360 -7.45 -3.32 -11.20
C ASP A 360 -6.83 -4.31 -10.19
N ALA A 361 -5.70 -3.97 -9.56
CA ALA A 361 -5.11 -4.76 -8.48
C ALA A 361 -6.08 -4.86 -7.29
N ALA A 362 -6.66 -3.74 -6.86
CA ALA A 362 -7.63 -3.71 -5.76
C ALA A 362 -8.85 -4.59 -6.04
N LYS A 363 -9.39 -4.56 -7.28
CA LYS A 363 -10.49 -5.42 -7.72
C LYS A 363 -10.15 -6.93 -7.67
N MET A 364 -8.87 -7.27 -7.73
CA MET A 364 -8.37 -8.65 -7.56
C MET A 364 -8.03 -9.01 -6.12
N GLY A 365 -8.32 -8.13 -5.17
CA GLY A 365 -7.92 -8.32 -3.79
C GLY A 365 -6.42 -8.10 -3.53
N VAL A 366 -5.76 -7.26 -4.32
CA VAL A 366 -4.34 -6.93 -4.17
C VAL A 366 -4.19 -5.43 -3.96
N MET A 367 -3.71 -5.02 -2.79
CA MET A 367 -3.43 -3.63 -2.48
C MET A 367 -1.94 -3.34 -2.66
N VAL A 368 -1.60 -2.41 -3.55
CA VAL A 368 -0.21 -2.01 -3.84
C VAL A 368 0.01 -0.59 -3.33
N LYS A 369 0.99 -0.39 -2.45
CA LYS A 369 1.22 0.90 -1.77
C LYS A 369 1.90 1.97 -2.63
N GLY A 370 2.35 1.63 -3.84
CA GLY A 370 2.96 2.63 -4.75
C GLY A 370 3.41 2.07 -6.10
N ALA A 371 3.61 2.97 -7.06
CA ALA A 371 3.99 2.62 -8.44
C ALA A 371 5.31 1.84 -8.53
N LYS A 372 6.29 2.16 -7.69
CA LYS A 372 7.60 1.48 -7.67
C LYS A 372 7.48 -0.02 -7.39
N TYR A 373 6.47 -0.45 -6.64
CA TYR A 373 6.30 -1.86 -6.27
C TYR A 373 5.79 -2.72 -7.42
N PHE A 374 5.02 -2.13 -8.36
CA PHE A 374 4.73 -2.81 -9.63
C PHE A 374 6.00 -3.05 -10.44
N GLU A 375 6.90 -2.07 -10.45
CA GLU A 375 8.18 -2.21 -11.15
C GLU A 375 9.07 -3.27 -10.47
N SER A 376 9.15 -3.24 -9.13
CA SER A 376 9.94 -4.20 -8.35
C SER A 376 9.42 -5.63 -8.55
N ILE A 377 8.12 -5.89 -8.47
CA ILE A 377 7.58 -7.24 -8.66
C ILE A 377 7.73 -7.72 -10.12
N ALA A 378 7.68 -6.83 -11.11
CA ALA A 378 7.92 -7.18 -12.50
C ALA A 378 9.40 -7.53 -12.77
N LYS A 379 10.33 -6.83 -12.12
CA LYS A 379 11.78 -7.04 -12.22
C LYS A 379 12.31 -8.19 -11.36
N ALA A 380 11.56 -8.62 -10.33
CA ALA A 380 11.98 -9.67 -9.42
C ALA A 380 12.41 -10.93 -10.18
N ASP A 381 13.64 -11.33 -10.06
CA ASP A 381 14.17 -12.57 -10.63
C ASP A 381 14.20 -13.71 -9.60
N THR A 382 14.08 -13.37 -8.32
CA THR A 382 14.03 -14.30 -7.21
C THR A 382 12.80 -14.01 -6.35
N ILE A 383 11.98 -15.04 -6.08
CA ILE A 383 10.87 -14.95 -5.13
C ILE A 383 11.16 -15.87 -3.96
N VAL A 384 11.12 -15.30 -2.78
CA VAL A 384 11.33 -16.00 -1.51
C VAL A 384 9.99 -16.15 -0.81
N PHE A 385 9.59 -17.37 -0.52
CA PHE A 385 8.36 -17.68 0.22
C PHE A 385 8.70 -18.13 1.64
N ASP A 386 7.98 -17.60 2.62
CA ASP A 386 7.85 -18.31 3.88
C ASP A 386 7.01 -19.59 3.67
N LYS A 387 7.19 -20.60 4.50
CA LYS A 387 6.41 -21.83 4.39
C LYS A 387 5.01 -21.67 5.00
N THR A 388 4.96 -21.36 6.30
CA THR A 388 3.75 -21.46 7.13
C THR A 388 2.78 -20.32 6.82
N GLY A 389 1.50 -20.64 6.53
CA GLY A 389 0.49 -19.61 6.18
C GLY A 389 0.67 -19.00 4.79
N THR A 390 1.84 -19.16 4.17
CA THR A 390 2.14 -18.68 2.82
C THR A 390 1.99 -19.78 1.79
N LEU A 391 2.83 -20.81 1.80
CA LEU A 391 2.70 -21.97 0.93
C LEU A 391 1.73 -23.02 1.49
N THR A 392 1.58 -23.10 2.82
CA THR A 392 0.70 -24.02 3.52
C THR A 392 -0.55 -23.34 4.07
N GLU A 393 -1.55 -24.16 4.45
CA GLU A 393 -2.83 -23.68 4.97
C GLU A 393 -2.73 -23.07 6.37
N ALA A 394 -1.60 -23.29 7.11
CA ALA A 394 -1.45 -23.02 8.54
C ALA A 394 -2.57 -23.66 9.39
N GLN A 395 -3.10 -24.76 8.90
CA GLN A 395 -4.11 -25.59 9.55
C GLN A 395 -3.57 -27.01 9.65
N PRO A 396 -2.69 -27.28 10.63
CA PRO A 396 -2.13 -28.61 10.82
C PRO A 396 -3.25 -29.64 11.01
N ARG A 397 -3.01 -30.83 10.48
CA ARG A 397 -3.92 -31.98 10.57
C ARG A 397 -3.16 -33.20 11.06
N LEU A 398 -3.86 -34.08 11.76
CA LEU A 398 -3.32 -35.37 12.12
C LEU A 398 -3.29 -36.28 10.88
N ALA A 399 -2.09 -36.70 10.47
CA ALA A 399 -1.91 -37.59 9.32
C ALA A 399 -1.90 -39.06 9.72
N CYS A 400 -1.21 -39.40 10.82
CA CYS A 400 -1.13 -40.79 11.33
C CYS A 400 -0.83 -40.81 12.82
N VAL A 401 -1.10 -41.97 13.43
CA VAL A 401 -0.73 -42.30 14.83
C VAL A 401 0.06 -43.56 14.82
N LEU A 402 1.26 -43.58 15.39
CA LEU A 402 2.06 -44.76 15.66
C LEU A 402 1.99 -45.08 17.15
N THR A 403 1.83 -46.35 17.46
CA THR A 403 1.70 -46.83 18.85
C THR A 403 2.73 -47.88 19.17
N THR A 404 3.09 -48.01 20.48
CA THR A 404 3.87 -49.12 21.01
C THR A 404 2.96 -50.31 21.38
N ASP A 405 3.55 -51.48 21.64
CA ASP A 405 2.83 -52.66 22.08
C ASP A 405 2.02 -52.37 23.35
N GLY A 406 0.75 -52.77 23.33
CA GLY A 406 -0.19 -52.58 24.44
C GLY A 406 -1.04 -51.29 24.39
N TRP A 407 -0.86 -50.45 23.37
CA TRP A 407 -1.66 -49.22 23.16
C TRP A 407 -2.34 -49.24 21.79
N SER A 408 -3.58 -48.80 21.76
CA SER A 408 -4.30 -48.59 20.48
C SER A 408 -4.16 -47.15 19.98
N GLU A 409 -4.30 -46.94 18.68
CA GLU A 409 -4.30 -45.58 18.07
C GLU A 409 -5.34 -44.66 18.72
N ASP A 410 -6.54 -45.19 18.96
CA ASP A 410 -7.65 -44.45 19.55
C ASP A 410 -7.39 -44.08 21.03
N GLU A 411 -6.67 -44.90 21.76
CA GLU A 411 -6.25 -44.57 23.15
C GLU A 411 -5.22 -43.46 23.15
N ILE A 412 -4.17 -43.57 22.33
CA ILE A 412 -3.14 -42.52 22.19
C ILE A 412 -3.79 -41.21 21.74
N LEU A 413 -4.63 -41.24 20.71
CA LEU A 413 -5.28 -40.01 20.22
C LEU A 413 -6.20 -39.38 21.26
N ARG A 414 -6.98 -40.22 21.98
CA ARG A 414 -7.86 -39.73 23.06
C ARG A 414 -7.08 -39.11 24.22
N LEU A 415 -5.97 -39.73 24.62
CA LEU A 415 -5.13 -39.22 25.71
C LEU A 415 -4.40 -37.95 25.30
N SER A 416 -3.89 -37.91 24.07
CA SER A 416 -3.26 -36.71 23.49
C SER A 416 -4.26 -35.56 23.40
N ALA A 417 -5.49 -35.80 22.92
CA ALA A 417 -6.52 -34.79 22.86
C ALA A 417 -6.91 -34.28 24.25
N CYS A 418 -6.98 -35.14 25.25
CA CYS A 418 -7.27 -34.77 26.64
C CYS A 418 -6.21 -33.80 27.21
N LEU A 419 -4.92 -34.03 26.91
CA LEU A 419 -3.84 -33.14 27.36
C LEU A 419 -3.83 -31.81 26.60
N GLU A 420 -4.12 -31.82 25.29
CA GLU A 420 -4.04 -30.66 24.39
C GLU A 420 -5.29 -29.76 24.40
N GLU A 421 -6.43 -30.24 24.94
CA GLU A 421 -7.72 -29.54 24.87
C GLU A 421 -7.71 -28.13 25.46
N HIS A 422 -6.89 -27.89 26.45
CA HIS A 422 -6.84 -26.60 27.16
C HIS A 422 -5.90 -25.57 26.49
N PHE A 423 -5.22 -25.95 25.40
CA PHE A 423 -4.23 -25.09 24.76
C PHE A 423 -4.69 -24.62 23.37
N PRO A 424 -4.74 -23.31 23.14
CA PRO A 424 -5.21 -22.73 21.86
C PRO A 424 -4.16 -22.77 20.74
N HIS A 425 -3.24 -23.76 20.76
CA HIS A 425 -2.21 -23.91 19.74
C HIS A 425 -2.74 -24.66 18.50
N PRO A 426 -2.32 -24.33 17.25
CA PRO A 426 -2.81 -24.99 16.04
C PRO A 426 -2.63 -26.53 16.05
N VAL A 427 -1.49 -27.04 16.52
CA VAL A 427 -1.22 -28.48 16.64
C VAL A 427 -2.17 -29.13 17.65
N ALA A 428 -2.39 -28.51 18.78
CA ALA A 428 -3.35 -28.97 19.78
C ALA A 428 -4.76 -29.12 19.19
N ARG A 429 -5.22 -28.09 18.46
CA ARG A 429 -6.51 -28.15 17.76
C ARG A 429 -6.58 -29.27 16.73
N ALA A 430 -5.48 -29.56 16.02
CA ALA A 430 -5.43 -30.67 15.07
C ALA A 430 -5.67 -32.00 15.75
N VAL A 431 -5.03 -32.25 16.89
CA VAL A 431 -5.17 -33.48 17.69
C VAL A 431 -6.59 -33.60 18.25
N VAL A 432 -7.12 -32.54 18.86
CA VAL A 432 -8.48 -32.49 19.43
C VAL A 432 -9.56 -32.69 18.35
N ASN A 433 -9.42 -32.05 17.19
CA ASN A 433 -10.35 -32.21 16.09
C ASN A 433 -10.33 -33.63 15.53
N ALA A 434 -9.13 -34.23 15.36
CA ALA A 434 -9.01 -35.62 14.90
C ALA A 434 -9.67 -36.61 15.86
N ALA A 435 -9.53 -36.38 17.16
CA ALA A 435 -10.21 -37.22 18.19
C ALA A 435 -11.74 -37.07 18.08
N ARG A 436 -12.23 -35.83 17.90
CA ARG A 436 -13.66 -35.56 17.76
C ARG A 436 -14.24 -36.18 16.48
N GLU A 437 -13.54 -36.10 15.37
CA GLU A 437 -13.93 -36.72 14.08
C GLU A 437 -14.04 -38.25 14.17
N ARG A 438 -13.17 -38.88 14.98
CA ARG A 438 -13.26 -40.30 15.26
C ARG A 438 -14.29 -40.67 16.34
N GLY A 439 -15.04 -39.71 16.89
CA GLY A 439 -16.03 -39.93 17.94
C GLY A 439 -15.44 -40.36 19.29
N LEU A 440 -14.18 -40.00 19.54
CA LEU A 440 -13.48 -40.33 20.76
C LEU A 440 -13.83 -39.32 21.85
N GLU A 441 -14.96 -39.54 22.53
CA GLU A 441 -15.31 -38.74 23.71
C GLU A 441 -14.36 -39.06 24.86
N HIS A 442 -13.85 -38.06 25.55
CA HIS A 442 -13.04 -38.22 26.76
C HIS A 442 -13.68 -37.49 27.93
N ARG A 443 -13.59 -38.08 29.09
CA ARG A 443 -13.82 -37.41 30.39
C ARG A 443 -12.47 -36.91 30.86
N GLU A 444 -12.42 -35.71 31.44
CA GLU A 444 -11.21 -35.21 32.08
C GLU A 444 -10.65 -36.26 33.04
N ARG A 445 -9.46 -36.79 32.72
CA ARG A 445 -8.78 -37.84 33.50
C ARG A 445 -7.42 -37.39 34.02
N HIS A 446 -7.04 -36.13 33.73
CA HIS A 446 -5.76 -35.56 34.12
C HIS A 446 -5.88 -34.72 35.40
N ALA A 447 -4.75 -34.61 36.12
CA ALA A 447 -4.55 -33.61 37.17
C ALA A 447 -4.27 -32.23 36.54
N ALA A 448 -3.86 -31.25 37.34
CA ALA A 448 -3.45 -29.96 36.83
C ALA A 448 -2.40 -30.13 35.70
N VAL A 449 -2.65 -29.47 34.57
CA VAL A 449 -1.78 -29.52 33.40
C VAL A 449 -0.71 -28.45 33.56
N GLU A 450 0.55 -28.83 33.43
CA GLU A 450 1.68 -27.92 33.41
C GLU A 450 2.11 -27.68 31.96
N TYR A 451 1.98 -26.43 31.51
CA TYR A 451 2.42 -26.03 30.18
C TYR A 451 3.86 -25.51 30.22
N ILE A 452 4.72 -26.11 29.42
CA ILE A 452 6.12 -25.69 29.28
C ILE A 452 6.23 -24.96 27.92
N VAL A 453 6.34 -23.62 27.99
CA VAL A 453 6.33 -22.75 26.82
C VAL A 453 7.35 -23.22 25.77
N ALA A 454 6.88 -23.36 24.53
CA ALA A 454 7.64 -23.78 23.35
C ALA A 454 8.17 -25.25 23.36
N HIS A 455 7.89 -26.06 24.40
CA HIS A 455 8.43 -27.41 24.52
C HIS A 455 7.35 -28.50 24.51
N GLY A 456 6.31 -28.37 25.34
CA GLY A 456 5.27 -29.41 25.44
C GLY A 456 4.39 -29.28 26.68
N ILE A 457 3.66 -30.33 26.97
CA ILE A 457 2.69 -30.41 28.05
C ILE A 457 3.07 -31.56 28.95
N ALA A 458 3.09 -31.33 30.26
CA ALA A 458 3.23 -32.35 31.29
C ALA A 458 1.98 -32.37 32.16
N SER A 459 1.53 -33.60 32.52
CA SER A 459 0.42 -33.82 33.44
C SER A 459 0.53 -35.22 34.08
N SER A 460 -0.45 -35.56 34.90
CA SER A 460 -0.60 -36.88 35.45
C SER A 460 -1.94 -37.48 35.05
N ILE A 461 -1.93 -38.63 34.39
CA ILE A 461 -3.12 -39.37 33.99
C ILE A 461 -3.22 -40.63 34.89
N GLU A 462 -4.30 -40.72 35.67
CA GLU A 462 -4.53 -41.85 36.62
C GLU A 462 -3.33 -42.11 37.56
N GLY A 463 -2.63 -41.03 37.97
CA GLY A 463 -1.47 -41.07 38.85
C GLY A 463 -0.14 -41.43 38.19
N ARG A 464 -0.13 -41.60 36.84
CA ARG A 464 1.09 -41.81 36.05
C ARG A 464 1.48 -40.51 35.33
N ARG A 465 2.78 -40.17 35.32
CA ARG A 465 3.27 -38.99 34.62
C ARG A 465 3.08 -39.17 33.12
N ALA A 466 2.37 -38.26 32.49
CA ALA A 466 2.14 -38.22 31.05
C ALA A 466 2.65 -36.91 30.48
N ILE A 467 3.39 -36.97 29.38
CA ILE A 467 3.94 -35.83 28.66
C ILE A 467 3.64 -35.94 27.18
N ILE A 468 3.41 -34.80 26.55
CA ILE A 468 3.26 -34.70 25.10
C ILE A 468 4.03 -33.47 24.59
N GLY A 469 4.81 -33.63 23.52
CA GLY A 469 5.60 -32.52 23.00
C GLY A 469 6.59 -32.90 21.92
N SER A 470 7.53 -31.98 21.65
CA SER A 470 8.59 -32.15 20.68
C SER A 470 9.61 -33.24 21.08
N ALA A 471 10.44 -33.67 20.14
CA ALA A 471 11.54 -34.59 20.40
C ALA A 471 12.49 -34.06 21.49
N HIS A 472 12.85 -32.77 21.43
CA HIS A 472 13.71 -32.13 22.43
C HIS A 472 13.11 -32.24 23.83
N PHE A 473 11.84 -31.81 23.97
CA PHE A 473 11.17 -31.88 25.26
C PHE A 473 11.08 -33.32 25.84
N VAL A 474 10.65 -34.27 24.99
CA VAL A 474 10.40 -35.65 25.47
C VAL A 474 11.69 -36.40 25.75
N PHE A 475 12.76 -36.21 24.95
CA PHE A 475 13.99 -36.98 25.08
C PHE A 475 15.10 -36.27 25.86
N GLU A 476 15.27 -34.96 25.67
CA GLU A 476 16.38 -34.22 26.30
C GLU A 476 15.98 -33.65 27.66
N ASP A 477 14.79 -33.01 27.75
CA ASP A 477 14.34 -32.41 29.01
C ASP A 477 13.77 -33.45 29.99
N GLU A 478 12.91 -34.35 29.50
CA GLU A 478 12.20 -35.32 30.33
C GLU A 478 12.84 -36.73 30.33
N GLY A 479 13.82 -36.98 29.45
CA GLY A 479 14.61 -38.21 29.44
C GLY A 479 13.83 -39.49 29.11
N ALA A 480 12.70 -39.38 28.37
CA ALA A 480 11.89 -40.52 28.01
C ALA A 480 12.62 -41.48 27.05
N GLN A 481 12.34 -42.77 27.18
CA GLN A 481 12.96 -43.81 26.36
C GLN A 481 12.09 -44.16 25.16
N LEU A 482 12.74 -44.29 24.00
CA LEU A 482 12.10 -44.71 22.75
C LEU A 482 12.58 -46.14 22.39
N GLU A 483 11.64 -47.05 22.13
CA GLU A 483 11.95 -48.40 21.67
C GLU A 483 12.49 -48.36 20.23
N SER A 484 13.49 -49.22 19.92
CA SER A 484 14.17 -49.24 18.62
C SER A 484 13.22 -49.52 17.45
N ASP A 485 12.21 -50.35 17.64
CA ASP A 485 11.20 -50.68 16.64
C ASP A 485 10.37 -49.46 16.21
N ILE A 486 9.98 -48.63 17.18
CA ILE A 486 9.22 -47.41 16.90
C ILE A 486 10.09 -46.39 16.17
N LYS A 487 11.37 -46.30 16.48
CA LYS A 487 12.29 -45.42 15.77
C LYS A 487 12.35 -45.76 14.29
N GLU A 488 12.48 -47.02 13.91
CA GLU A 488 12.46 -47.47 12.51
C GLU A 488 11.11 -47.14 11.83
N ARG A 489 9.99 -47.32 12.55
CA ARG A 489 8.65 -47.01 12.05
C ARG A 489 8.46 -45.49 11.84
N ILE A 490 8.95 -44.65 12.75
CA ILE A 490 8.94 -43.19 12.60
C ILE A 490 9.73 -42.80 11.35
N GLU A 491 10.94 -43.35 11.17
CA GLU A 491 11.79 -43.08 10.03
C GLU A 491 11.16 -43.49 8.70
N SER A 492 10.36 -44.55 8.69
CA SER A 492 9.73 -45.07 7.45
C SER A 492 8.35 -44.50 7.18
N GLN A 493 7.50 -44.28 8.21
CA GLN A 493 6.09 -43.95 8.05
C GLN A 493 5.76 -42.47 8.30
N MET A 494 6.65 -41.72 8.95
CA MET A 494 6.49 -40.31 9.23
C MET A 494 7.41 -39.40 8.40
N GLN A 495 7.81 -39.86 7.23
CA GLN A 495 8.65 -39.04 6.36
C GLN A 495 7.97 -37.73 6.00
N GLY A 496 8.59 -36.59 6.41
CA GLY A 496 8.10 -35.25 6.16
C GLY A 496 6.92 -34.79 7.01
N LEU A 497 6.49 -35.58 8.02
CA LEU A 497 5.55 -35.15 9.03
C LEU A 497 6.31 -34.56 10.24
N SER A 498 5.64 -33.70 10.99
CA SER A 498 6.14 -33.19 12.26
C SER A 498 5.71 -34.17 13.38
N PRO A 499 6.63 -34.92 14.00
CA PRO A 499 6.27 -35.87 15.03
C PRO A 499 5.99 -35.17 16.36
N LEU A 500 4.85 -35.48 16.97
CA LEU A 500 4.49 -35.13 18.35
C LEU A 500 4.52 -36.36 19.19
N TYR A 501 5.42 -36.39 20.15
CA TYR A 501 5.69 -37.58 20.98
C TYR A 501 4.84 -37.58 22.24
N MET A 502 4.22 -38.71 22.54
CA MET A 502 3.52 -38.93 23.80
C MET A 502 4.25 -40.00 24.62
N ALA A 503 4.58 -39.66 25.86
CA ALA A 503 5.21 -40.62 26.79
C ALA A 503 4.45 -40.71 28.11
N VAL A 504 4.42 -41.92 28.68
CA VAL A 504 3.83 -42.21 29.98
C VAL A 504 4.87 -42.93 30.82
N ASP A 505 5.07 -42.46 32.08
CA ASP A 505 6.07 -42.97 33.01
C ASP A 505 7.48 -43.12 32.40
N GLY A 506 7.88 -42.11 31.60
CA GLY A 506 9.21 -42.04 30.99
C GLY A 506 9.42 -42.97 29.78
N LYS A 507 8.35 -43.57 29.23
CA LYS A 507 8.40 -44.36 28.00
C LYS A 507 7.49 -43.77 26.93
N VAL A 508 7.97 -43.64 25.70
CA VAL A 508 7.14 -43.23 24.57
C VAL A 508 6.12 -44.32 24.27
N VAL A 509 4.84 -43.97 24.35
CA VAL A 509 3.70 -44.87 24.11
C VAL A 509 3.05 -44.66 22.76
N GLY A 510 3.25 -43.48 22.15
CA GLY A 510 2.75 -43.18 20.83
C GLY A 510 3.40 -41.93 20.23
N VAL A 511 3.30 -41.84 18.92
CA VAL A 511 3.77 -40.67 18.15
C VAL A 511 2.69 -40.30 17.16
N LEU A 512 2.30 -39.01 17.19
CA LEU A 512 1.33 -38.44 16.27
C LEU A 512 2.06 -37.70 15.16
N GLY A 513 1.79 -38.06 13.91
CA GLY A 513 2.33 -37.40 12.74
C GLY A 513 1.43 -36.22 12.34
N ILE A 514 1.95 -35.03 12.47
CA ILE A 514 1.22 -33.81 12.12
C ILE A 514 1.71 -33.31 10.77
N GLU A 515 0.78 -32.95 9.87
CA GLU A 515 1.08 -32.31 8.60
C GLU A 515 0.42 -30.94 8.51
N ASP A 516 1.08 -30.02 7.84
CA ASP A 516 0.51 -28.76 7.40
C ASP A 516 0.44 -28.80 5.87
N PRO A 517 -0.75 -29.01 5.28
CA PRO A 517 -0.88 -29.26 3.85
C PRO A 517 -0.57 -28.01 3.03
N LEU A 518 -0.04 -28.22 1.83
CA LEU A 518 0.10 -27.15 0.85
C LEU A 518 -1.26 -26.57 0.46
N LYS A 519 -1.32 -25.24 0.24
CA LYS A 519 -2.49 -24.62 -0.35
C LYS A 519 -2.76 -25.18 -1.76
N PRO A 520 -4.03 -25.24 -2.18
CA PRO A 520 -4.36 -25.64 -3.55
C PRO A 520 -3.68 -24.73 -4.59
N GLY A 521 -3.16 -25.28 -5.67
CA GLY A 521 -2.61 -24.51 -6.79
C GLY A 521 -1.20 -23.95 -6.58
N VAL A 522 -0.50 -24.26 -5.48
CA VAL A 522 0.87 -23.76 -5.21
C VAL A 522 1.83 -24.15 -6.32
N ARG A 523 1.83 -25.42 -6.72
CA ARG A 523 2.74 -25.93 -7.75
C ARG A 523 2.51 -25.26 -9.11
N GLU A 524 1.25 -25.07 -9.47
CA GLU A 524 0.85 -24.37 -10.68
C GLU A 524 1.27 -22.91 -10.64
N ALA A 525 1.06 -22.25 -9.51
CA ALA A 525 1.47 -20.85 -9.34
C ALA A 525 2.99 -20.68 -9.47
N ILE A 526 3.80 -21.58 -8.91
CA ILE A 526 5.27 -21.54 -9.03
C ILE A 526 5.69 -21.75 -10.49
N ALA A 527 5.08 -22.73 -11.19
CA ALA A 527 5.35 -22.96 -12.61
C ALA A 527 4.98 -21.73 -13.46
N ASP A 528 3.86 -21.08 -13.18
CA ASP A 528 3.45 -19.85 -13.87
C ASP A 528 4.39 -18.68 -13.58
N LEU A 529 4.93 -18.55 -12.35
CA LEU A 529 5.94 -17.54 -12.01
C LEU A 529 7.22 -17.75 -12.83
N HIS A 530 7.69 -19.00 -12.99
CA HIS A 530 8.81 -19.31 -13.87
C HIS A 530 8.51 -18.95 -15.34
N ALA A 531 7.30 -19.25 -15.83
CA ALA A 531 6.87 -18.87 -17.17
C ALA A 531 6.85 -17.35 -17.38
N LEU A 532 6.64 -16.57 -16.31
CA LEU A 532 6.70 -15.10 -16.29
C LEU A 532 8.13 -14.56 -16.02
N GLY A 533 9.17 -15.41 -16.07
CA GLY A 533 10.57 -15.01 -16.03
C GLY A 533 11.20 -14.94 -14.62
N VAL A 534 10.56 -15.50 -13.59
CA VAL A 534 11.21 -15.72 -12.29
C VAL A 534 12.25 -16.84 -12.47
N LYS A 535 13.49 -16.59 -12.06
CA LYS A 535 14.59 -17.54 -12.24
C LYS A 535 14.75 -18.48 -11.06
N HIS A 536 14.46 -17.97 -9.86
CA HIS A 536 14.65 -18.70 -8.62
C HIS A 536 13.43 -18.53 -7.70
N VAL A 537 12.89 -19.64 -7.25
CA VAL A 537 11.86 -19.69 -6.21
C VAL A 537 12.43 -20.43 -5.02
N VAL A 538 12.47 -19.75 -3.86
CA VAL A 538 13.10 -20.22 -2.64
C VAL A 538 12.08 -20.33 -1.54
N MET A 539 12.11 -21.40 -0.75
CA MET A 539 11.30 -21.55 0.47
C MET A 539 12.19 -21.41 1.71
N LEU A 540 11.78 -20.57 2.65
CA LEU A 540 12.41 -20.44 3.98
C LEU A 540 11.46 -20.98 5.05
N THR A 541 12.00 -21.75 6.00
CA THR A 541 11.21 -22.32 7.09
C THR A 541 12.02 -22.56 8.35
N GLY A 542 11.39 -22.48 9.52
CA GLY A 542 11.93 -22.93 10.79
C GLY A 542 11.78 -24.44 11.04
N ASP A 543 11.10 -25.17 10.15
CA ASP A 543 10.90 -26.62 10.29
C ASP A 543 12.18 -27.41 10.06
N SER A 544 12.14 -28.69 10.47
CA SER A 544 13.23 -29.61 10.20
C SER A 544 13.49 -29.81 8.71
N GLU A 545 14.75 -30.10 8.38
CA GLU A 545 15.19 -30.29 7.00
C GLU A 545 14.34 -31.34 6.25
N ARG A 546 13.95 -32.44 6.91
CA ARG A 546 13.13 -33.51 6.32
C ARG A 546 11.73 -33.02 5.92
N THR A 547 11.09 -32.23 6.78
CA THR A 547 9.76 -31.65 6.49
C THR A 547 9.86 -30.63 5.38
N ALA A 548 10.88 -29.77 5.42
CA ALA A 548 11.14 -28.77 4.41
C ALA A 548 11.39 -29.37 3.02
N GLU A 549 12.21 -30.44 2.94
CA GLU A 549 12.50 -31.13 1.68
C GLU A 549 11.23 -31.71 1.03
N ARG A 550 10.34 -32.33 1.82
CA ARG A 550 9.06 -32.85 1.28
C ARG A 550 8.20 -31.72 0.71
N ILE A 551 7.98 -30.67 1.50
CA ILE A 551 7.15 -29.52 1.07
C ILE A 551 7.77 -28.83 -0.17
N ALA A 552 9.07 -28.65 -0.19
CA ALA A 552 9.78 -28.03 -1.32
C ALA A 552 9.59 -28.83 -2.62
N ARG A 553 9.68 -30.16 -2.54
CA ARG A 553 9.48 -31.07 -3.66
C ARG A 553 8.02 -31.07 -4.16
N GLU A 554 7.06 -31.07 -3.23
CA GLU A 554 5.63 -31.00 -3.54
C GLU A 554 5.25 -29.66 -4.17
N ALA A 555 5.75 -28.56 -3.60
CA ALA A 555 5.52 -27.21 -4.08
C ALA A 555 6.22 -26.94 -5.43
N GLY A 556 7.37 -27.58 -5.67
CA GLY A 556 8.17 -27.37 -6.88
C GLY A 556 9.06 -26.13 -6.82
N VAL A 557 9.51 -25.75 -5.61
CA VAL A 557 10.50 -24.67 -5.44
C VAL A 557 11.90 -25.16 -5.83
N ASP A 558 12.76 -24.23 -6.25
CA ASP A 558 14.13 -24.55 -6.73
C ASP A 558 15.10 -24.78 -5.56
N GLU A 559 14.91 -24.08 -4.46
CA GLU A 559 15.78 -24.13 -3.27
C GLU A 559 14.93 -24.00 -2.01
N PHE A 560 15.39 -24.61 -0.93
CA PHE A 560 14.82 -24.38 0.41
C PHE A 560 15.92 -24.21 1.46
N LYS A 561 15.58 -23.53 2.55
CA LYS A 561 16.38 -23.45 3.77
C LYS A 561 15.50 -23.80 4.96
N ALA A 562 15.98 -24.74 5.76
CA ALA A 562 15.30 -25.26 6.95
C ALA A 562 15.95 -24.77 8.24
N GLU A 563 15.27 -25.00 9.36
CA GLU A 563 15.76 -24.72 10.73
C GLU A 563 16.19 -23.26 10.94
N LEU A 564 15.53 -22.31 10.23
CA LEU A 564 15.87 -20.90 10.28
C LEU A 564 15.15 -20.17 11.41
N LEU A 565 15.88 -19.36 12.15
CA LEU A 565 15.35 -18.34 13.02
C LEU A 565 14.95 -17.09 12.22
N PRO A 566 14.15 -16.16 12.77
CA PRO A 566 13.78 -14.92 12.08
C PRO A 566 14.98 -14.10 11.58
N GLU A 567 16.07 -14.05 12.36
CA GLU A 567 17.31 -13.37 11.99
C GLU A 567 18.00 -14.02 10.78
N ASP A 568 17.92 -15.35 10.67
CA ASP A 568 18.52 -16.09 9.55
C ASP A 568 17.76 -15.83 8.25
N LYS A 569 16.43 -15.67 8.30
CA LYS A 569 15.62 -15.29 7.15
C LYS A 569 16.01 -13.90 6.65
N TYR A 570 16.18 -12.94 7.55
CA TYR A 570 16.67 -11.60 7.22
C TYR A 570 18.04 -11.66 6.56
N ALA A 571 19.01 -12.37 7.19
CA ALA A 571 20.38 -12.50 6.68
C ALA A 571 20.43 -13.19 5.31
N TYR A 572 19.52 -14.15 5.06
CA TYR A 572 19.41 -14.80 3.76
C TYR A 572 18.99 -13.81 2.67
N VAL A 573 17.92 -13.03 2.92
CA VAL A 573 17.43 -12.01 1.97
C VAL A 573 18.50 -10.95 1.72
N GLU A 574 19.19 -10.47 2.78
CA GLU A 574 20.28 -9.50 2.66
C GLU A 574 21.42 -10.02 1.76
N ARG A 575 21.82 -11.26 1.96
CA ARG A 575 22.87 -11.89 1.17
C ARG A 575 22.52 -11.96 -0.31
N ILE A 576 21.35 -12.50 -0.66
CA ILE A 576 20.96 -12.65 -2.07
C ILE A 576 20.76 -11.30 -2.77
N LYS A 577 20.32 -10.26 -2.05
CA LYS A 577 20.30 -8.87 -2.56
C LYS A 577 21.70 -8.35 -2.81
N SER A 578 22.66 -8.61 -1.90
CA SER A 578 24.06 -8.21 -2.08
C SER A 578 24.74 -8.89 -3.27
N GLU A 579 24.24 -10.06 -3.69
CA GLU A 579 24.63 -10.75 -4.92
C GLU A 579 24.08 -10.10 -6.20
N GLY A 580 23.27 -9.03 -6.06
CA GLY A 580 22.68 -8.29 -7.17
C GLY A 580 21.37 -8.88 -7.70
N ARG A 581 20.70 -9.74 -6.95
CA ARG A 581 19.37 -10.27 -7.30
C ARG A 581 18.27 -9.29 -6.93
N HIS A 582 17.21 -9.24 -7.73
CA HIS A 582 15.99 -8.53 -7.41
C HIS A 582 15.01 -9.47 -6.69
N VAL A 583 14.80 -9.21 -5.40
CA VAL A 583 14.11 -10.13 -4.49
C VAL A 583 12.71 -9.63 -4.14
N ALA A 584 11.72 -10.50 -4.39
CA ALA A 584 10.39 -10.39 -3.79
C ALA A 584 10.29 -11.36 -2.62
N MET A 585 9.85 -10.89 -1.45
CA MET A 585 9.60 -11.74 -0.26
C MET A 585 8.10 -11.85 -0.02
N VAL A 586 7.61 -13.07 0.17
CA VAL A 586 6.21 -13.36 0.50
C VAL A 586 6.13 -14.05 1.86
N GLY A 587 5.37 -13.47 2.76
CA GLY A 587 5.21 -14.00 4.12
C GLY A 587 3.86 -13.64 4.74
N ASP A 588 3.56 -14.19 5.90
CA ASP A 588 2.30 -13.96 6.63
C ASP A 588 2.48 -13.58 8.10
N GLY A 589 3.66 -13.81 8.67
CA GLY A 589 3.92 -13.72 10.09
C GLY A 589 4.65 -12.45 10.54
N VAL A 590 4.58 -12.20 11.84
CA VAL A 590 5.38 -11.17 12.53
C VAL A 590 6.87 -11.46 12.35
N ASN A 591 7.26 -12.74 12.37
CA ASN A 591 8.64 -13.20 12.25
C ASN A 591 9.28 -12.89 10.90
N ASP A 592 8.47 -12.71 9.86
CA ASP A 592 8.95 -12.40 8.50
C ASP A 592 9.04 -10.91 8.22
N SER A 593 8.45 -10.07 9.10
CA SER A 593 8.37 -8.62 8.90
C SER A 593 9.72 -7.95 8.61
N PRO A 594 10.83 -8.30 9.30
CA PRO A 594 12.13 -7.73 8.97
C PRO A 594 12.62 -8.11 7.56
N ALA A 595 12.39 -9.35 7.13
CA ALA A 595 12.78 -9.83 5.80
C ALA A 595 11.88 -9.24 4.70
N LEU A 596 10.56 -9.06 4.98
CA LEU A 596 9.62 -8.38 4.09
C LEU A 596 10.05 -6.93 3.82
N GLY A 597 10.39 -6.18 4.88
CA GLY A 597 10.83 -4.79 4.75
C GLY A 597 12.19 -4.61 4.08
N LEU A 598 13.05 -5.65 4.12
CA LEU A 598 14.38 -5.62 3.49
C LEU A 598 14.32 -5.94 1.99
N ALA A 599 13.41 -6.78 1.54
CA ALA A 599 13.28 -7.18 0.13
C ALA A 599 13.10 -5.96 -0.80
N ASP A 600 13.28 -6.12 -2.13
CA ASP A 600 12.98 -5.06 -3.10
C ASP A 600 11.47 -4.83 -3.21
N VAL A 601 10.69 -5.85 -2.87
CA VAL A 601 9.27 -5.78 -2.64
C VAL A 601 8.81 -6.86 -1.66
N GLY A 602 8.16 -6.45 -0.58
CA GLY A 602 7.54 -7.33 0.40
C GLY A 602 6.05 -7.52 0.14
N LEU A 603 5.59 -8.78 0.14
CA LEU A 603 4.18 -9.14 -0.06
C LEU A 603 3.65 -9.84 1.21
N ALA A 604 2.60 -9.29 1.81
CA ALA A 604 1.90 -9.94 2.93
C ALA A 604 0.68 -10.70 2.43
N MET A 605 0.51 -11.95 2.91
CA MET A 605 -0.65 -12.77 2.61
C MET A 605 -1.90 -12.32 3.37
N GLY A 606 -3.08 -12.55 2.84
CA GLY A 606 -4.36 -12.10 3.41
C GLY A 606 -4.68 -12.66 4.80
N GLY A 607 -4.22 -13.88 5.10
CA GLY A 607 -4.31 -14.49 6.43
C GLY A 607 -3.23 -14.03 7.41
N GLY A 608 -2.24 -13.25 6.95
CA GLY A 608 -1.10 -12.83 7.74
C GLY A 608 -1.41 -11.81 8.83
N SER A 609 -0.45 -11.63 9.73
CA SER A 609 -0.54 -10.66 10.82
C SER A 609 -0.64 -9.23 10.27
N ASP A 610 -1.30 -8.35 11.03
CA ASP A 610 -1.43 -6.96 10.62
C ASP A 610 -0.09 -6.22 10.66
N ILE A 611 0.86 -6.67 11.48
CA ILE A 611 2.25 -6.17 11.46
C ILE A 611 2.92 -6.49 10.13
N ALA A 612 2.77 -7.71 9.61
CA ALA A 612 3.30 -8.07 8.30
C ALA A 612 2.67 -7.22 7.19
N LYS A 613 1.36 -6.98 7.25
CA LYS A 613 0.63 -6.11 6.30
C LYS A 613 1.09 -4.65 6.37
N GLU A 614 1.42 -4.15 7.56
CA GLU A 614 1.90 -2.77 7.73
C GLU A 614 3.28 -2.58 7.08
N VAL A 615 4.19 -3.52 7.29
CA VAL A 615 5.56 -3.47 6.76
C VAL A 615 5.61 -3.76 5.26
N ALA A 616 4.74 -4.66 4.76
CA ALA A 616 4.74 -5.07 3.36
C ALA A 616 4.36 -3.92 2.42
N ASP A 617 4.93 -3.95 1.23
CA ASP A 617 4.67 -3.01 0.14
C ASP A 617 3.40 -3.35 -0.65
N ILE A 618 3.04 -4.63 -0.64
CA ILE A 618 1.89 -5.20 -1.32
C ILE A 618 1.14 -6.10 -0.34
N ILE A 619 -0.17 -5.95 -0.26
CA ILE A 619 -1.04 -6.75 0.61
C ILE A 619 -1.99 -7.55 -0.26
N LEU A 620 -2.02 -8.86 -0.08
CA LEU A 620 -3.00 -9.75 -0.68
C LEU A 620 -4.16 -9.89 0.31
N THR A 621 -5.40 -9.70 -0.12
CA THR A 621 -6.58 -9.91 0.76
C THR A 621 -6.99 -11.37 0.80
N ASP A 622 -6.63 -12.12 -0.22
CA ASP A 622 -6.86 -13.56 -0.33
C ASP A 622 -5.58 -14.34 0.00
N THR A 623 -5.74 -15.61 0.28
CA THR A 623 -4.65 -16.54 0.56
C THR A 623 -4.17 -17.30 -0.68
N ASP A 624 -4.76 -17.04 -1.86
CA ASP A 624 -4.45 -17.69 -3.13
C ASP A 624 -3.17 -17.13 -3.77
N LEU A 625 -2.17 -18.00 -4.01
CA LEU A 625 -0.92 -17.63 -4.67
C LEU A 625 -1.11 -17.22 -6.15
N ALA A 626 -2.18 -17.63 -6.80
CA ALA A 626 -2.49 -17.20 -8.16
C ALA A 626 -2.67 -15.67 -8.27
N ALA A 627 -2.97 -14.98 -7.14
CA ALA A 627 -3.01 -13.52 -7.08
C ALA A 627 -1.62 -12.91 -7.38
N ILE A 628 -0.52 -13.53 -6.92
CA ILE A 628 0.86 -13.07 -7.17
C ILE A 628 1.18 -13.22 -8.67
N VAL A 629 0.76 -14.32 -9.29
CA VAL A 629 0.93 -14.55 -10.73
C VAL A 629 0.19 -13.49 -11.56
N ARG A 630 -1.08 -13.23 -11.21
CA ARG A 630 -1.90 -12.19 -11.85
C ARG A 630 -1.27 -10.80 -11.67
N LEU A 631 -0.82 -10.48 -10.45
CA LEU A 631 -0.14 -9.23 -10.13
C LEU A 631 1.12 -9.04 -10.99
N ARG A 632 1.99 -10.06 -11.08
CA ARG A 632 3.22 -9.99 -11.87
C ARG A 632 2.91 -9.75 -13.36
N ARG A 633 1.96 -10.50 -13.91
CA ARG A 633 1.53 -10.33 -15.32
C ARG A 633 1.00 -8.92 -15.58
N MET A 634 0.19 -8.40 -14.67
CA MET A 634 -0.33 -7.04 -14.75
C MET A 634 0.80 -6.00 -14.62
N SER A 635 1.76 -6.22 -13.74
CA SER A 635 2.91 -5.33 -13.53
C SER A 635 3.80 -5.24 -14.77
N GLN A 636 4.05 -6.36 -15.43
CA GLN A 636 4.74 -6.39 -16.73
C GLN A 636 3.94 -5.60 -17.79
N GLY A 637 2.63 -5.83 -17.86
CA GLY A 637 1.73 -5.08 -18.74
C GLY A 637 1.70 -3.57 -18.47
N LEU A 638 1.83 -3.16 -17.21
CA LEU A 638 1.95 -1.73 -16.85
C LEU A 638 3.24 -1.13 -17.40
N ILE A 639 4.39 -1.80 -17.20
CA ILE A 639 5.69 -1.32 -17.70
C ILE A 639 5.68 -1.20 -19.24
N ASP A 640 5.13 -2.20 -19.93
CA ASP A 640 5.00 -2.18 -21.39
C ASP A 640 4.11 -1.02 -21.85
N ARG A 641 2.98 -0.79 -21.16
CA ARG A 641 2.06 0.30 -21.45
C ARG A 641 2.72 1.67 -21.22
N LEU A 642 3.43 1.85 -20.11
CA LEU A 642 4.18 3.08 -19.82
C LEU A 642 5.23 3.35 -20.90
N THR A 643 6.07 2.38 -21.22
CA THR A 643 7.12 2.49 -22.23
C THR A 643 6.55 2.82 -23.62
N SER A 644 5.47 2.14 -24.00
CA SER A 644 4.76 2.41 -25.27
C SER A 644 4.14 3.80 -25.30
N SER A 645 3.51 4.23 -24.19
CA SER A 645 2.89 5.56 -24.08
C SER A 645 3.92 6.67 -24.16
N TYR A 646 5.04 6.52 -23.44
CA TYR A 646 6.14 7.47 -23.48
C TYR A 646 6.73 7.60 -24.89
N SER A 647 6.94 6.47 -25.58
CA SER A 647 7.42 6.48 -26.96
C SER A 647 6.45 7.19 -27.91
N ARG A 648 5.14 6.98 -27.75
CA ARG A 648 4.12 7.65 -28.56
C ARG A 648 4.07 9.16 -28.29
N VAL A 649 4.11 9.57 -27.02
CA VAL A 649 4.15 10.99 -26.62
C VAL A 649 5.38 11.67 -27.23
N MET A 650 6.56 11.07 -27.06
CA MET A 650 7.81 11.62 -27.61
C MET A 650 7.75 11.75 -29.12
N LEU A 651 7.29 10.72 -29.84
CA LEU A 651 7.18 10.75 -31.30
C LEU A 651 6.18 11.80 -31.79
N THR A 652 4.99 11.84 -31.19
CA THR A 652 3.94 12.81 -31.58
C THR A 652 4.39 14.24 -31.33
N ASN A 653 4.94 14.54 -30.17
CA ASN A 653 5.38 15.86 -29.82
C ASN A 653 6.57 16.30 -30.68
N SER A 654 7.51 15.42 -31.00
CA SER A 654 8.61 15.70 -31.92
C SER A 654 8.11 15.97 -33.34
N ALA A 655 7.09 15.23 -33.80
CA ALA A 655 6.46 15.50 -35.12
C ALA A 655 5.74 16.83 -35.15
N LEU A 656 4.96 17.16 -34.10
CA LEU A 656 4.28 18.45 -33.98
C LEU A 656 5.27 19.64 -33.95
N LEU A 657 6.37 19.48 -33.23
CA LEU A 657 7.47 20.45 -33.17
C LEU A 657 8.07 20.67 -34.57
N ALA A 658 8.39 19.61 -35.29
CA ALA A 658 8.95 19.69 -36.63
C ALA A 658 7.97 20.38 -37.63
N LEU A 659 6.68 19.99 -37.60
CA LEU A 659 5.65 20.59 -38.44
C LEU A 659 5.42 22.10 -38.12
N GLY A 660 5.50 22.45 -36.83
CA GLY A 660 5.40 23.84 -36.38
C GLY A 660 6.60 24.70 -36.83
N ILE A 661 7.81 24.20 -36.72
CA ILE A 661 9.06 24.88 -37.12
C ILE A 661 9.09 25.08 -38.66
N THR A 662 8.67 24.07 -39.42
CA THR A 662 8.56 24.18 -40.88
C THR A 662 7.47 25.15 -41.31
N GLY A 663 6.49 25.45 -40.46
CA GLY A 663 5.35 26.32 -40.73
C GLY A 663 4.20 25.59 -41.43
N MET A 664 4.21 24.25 -41.44
CA MET A 664 3.12 23.46 -42.03
C MET A 664 1.85 23.50 -41.13
N ILE A 665 2.01 23.70 -39.84
CA ILE A 665 0.90 23.92 -38.91
C ILE A 665 1.08 25.19 -38.12
N THR A 666 -0.03 25.78 -37.68
CA THR A 666 -0.01 26.98 -36.83
C THR A 666 0.26 26.62 -35.35
N PRO A 667 0.75 27.56 -34.52
CA PRO A 667 0.89 27.32 -33.09
C PRO A 667 -0.38 26.82 -32.40
N GLN A 668 -1.54 27.38 -32.78
CA GLN A 668 -2.85 26.98 -32.25
C GLN A 668 -3.21 25.56 -32.64
N THR A 669 -2.97 25.15 -33.89
CA THR A 669 -3.19 23.79 -34.36
C THR A 669 -2.25 22.84 -33.66
N SER A 670 -0.99 23.21 -33.43
CA SER A 670 -0.01 22.44 -32.69
C SER A 670 -0.47 22.20 -31.24
N SER A 671 -0.91 23.26 -30.54
CA SER A 671 -1.43 23.14 -29.16
C SER A 671 -2.69 22.28 -29.08
N LEU A 672 -3.62 22.41 -30.02
CA LEU A 672 -4.83 21.58 -30.07
C LEU A 672 -4.51 20.12 -30.26
N LEU A 673 -3.60 19.78 -31.19
CA LEU A 673 -3.18 18.40 -31.45
C LEU A 673 -2.37 17.81 -30.30
N HIS A 674 -1.51 18.62 -29.66
CA HIS A 674 -0.76 18.24 -28.47
C HIS A 674 -1.68 17.85 -27.32
N ASN A 675 -2.59 18.74 -26.90
CA ASN A 675 -3.53 18.48 -25.83
C ASN A 675 -4.48 17.33 -26.16
N GLY A 676 -4.99 17.28 -27.41
CA GLY A 676 -5.84 16.19 -27.88
C GLY A 676 -5.15 14.82 -27.85
N SER A 677 -3.88 14.76 -28.25
CA SER A 677 -3.10 13.51 -28.20
C SER A 677 -2.79 13.09 -26.76
N THR A 678 -2.48 14.03 -25.89
CA THR A 678 -2.25 13.78 -24.45
C THR A 678 -3.48 13.14 -23.80
N ILE A 679 -4.66 13.72 -24.03
CA ILE A 679 -5.93 13.17 -23.53
C ILE A 679 -6.22 11.80 -24.13
N ALA A 680 -6.03 11.64 -25.44
CA ALA A 680 -6.27 10.35 -26.10
C ALA A 680 -5.37 9.23 -25.57
N TYR A 681 -4.10 9.52 -25.30
CA TYR A 681 -3.17 8.56 -24.69
C TYR A 681 -3.53 8.26 -23.24
N SER A 682 -3.92 9.27 -22.45
CA SER A 682 -4.38 9.09 -21.08
C SER A 682 -5.63 8.21 -21.00
N LEU A 683 -6.63 8.47 -21.85
CA LEU A 683 -7.83 7.62 -21.93
C LEU A 683 -7.51 6.18 -22.43
N SER A 684 -6.51 6.04 -23.30
CA SER A 684 -6.03 4.70 -23.68
C SER A 684 -5.39 3.97 -22.52
N ASN A 685 -4.71 4.68 -21.62
CA ASN A 685 -4.08 4.14 -20.42
C ASN A 685 -5.09 3.83 -19.30
N ALA A 686 -6.26 4.44 -19.31
CA ALA A 686 -7.36 4.14 -18.39
C ALA A 686 -8.10 2.81 -18.72
N LYS A 687 -7.67 2.07 -19.74
CA LYS A 687 -8.25 0.75 -20.05
C LYS A 687 -7.73 -0.29 -19.06
N ALA A 688 -8.62 -1.19 -18.61
CA ALA A 688 -8.27 -2.29 -17.73
C ALA A 688 -7.09 -3.15 -18.26
N TYR A 689 -6.26 -3.64 -17.35
CA TYR A 689 -5.13 -4.53 -17.67
C TYR A 689 -5.55 -5.98 -17.84
N LEU A 690 -6.54 -6.40 -17.07
CA LEU A 690 -7.11 -7.75 -17.13
C LEU A 690 -8.51 -7.66 -17.74
N ARG A 691 -8.73 -8.43 -18.77
CA ARG A 691 -10.05 -8.62 -19.38
C ARG A 691 -10.63 -9.94 -18.95
#